data_d9c09ca46c119166f3fdea470d131567
#
_entry.id   d9c09ca46c119166f3fdea470d131567
#
_cell.length_a   1.000
_cell.length_b   1.000
_cell.length_c   1.000
_cell.angle_alpha   90.00
_cell.angle_beta   90.00
_cell.angle_gamma   90.00
#
_symmetry.space_group_name_H-M   'P 1'
#
loop_
_entity.id
_entity.type
_entity.pdbx_description
1 polymer ?
#
loop_
_entity_poly.entity_id
_entity_poly.type
_entity_poly.pdbx_seq_one_letter_code
_entity_poly.pdbx_strand_id
1 'polypeptide(L)'
;MSTRILKFVLIFLAAIVVLIAAWSNVSAVIAQKKSKADTENFLYGGDAAGTRYSKLKQINRTNVQQLEIAWQYDSADGTGDPQNQPVIVNGILYGVTPKHKLIALDAATGKELWKFDAGFPVRGPNRGVTFWSDKNEQRILFGVNHFVYAIDPKTGKAISSFGTDGRIDLREGLGRDPQKQTIALTTPGVVYKDLLIVGGRLSEALPSPPGDIRAYDVRTGKQRWIFHTIPHPGEPGYETWPKDAWTYTGSANNWPGMAVDEKRGIVYVPTGSAASDFYGADRAGDNLYANTLLALNAETGKRIWHFQAVKHDIWDRDFPSPPTLVTVKQNGKNIDAVAQTSKQGFVYLFDRANGKSLFPMASQKYPASDVPGEITAESQTLPTKPAPYSRQELSAESLTNRTPEAHQWALDEFRKFNGGGQFVPLKVGQETIIFPGFDGGAEWGGSAFDPETGMLYLNANEMMWRASLAENQTNNSGRQLYLKNCAVCHGDDLKGNPSLDGVGAKHSAAAITNIIRQGAGRMPAFPNLQQSDIAALAQYLLSGESKELQSNATVASQPKYRFTGYKRFLDPEGYPAIATPWGTLNAINLNTGEYAWKIPFGEYPELAAKGMKNTGSENYGGPVVTAGGLVFIAATNFDRKFRAYDKASGKLLWETTLPFAGNATPATYEVNGKQFVVVHATGGKARKSEPQGSKFIAFALVEKSIRR
;
A
#
# COMPACT_ATOMS: atom_id res chain seq x y z
N MET A 1 -47.67 22.05 -62.14
CA MET A 1 -47.08 22.29 -60.84
C MET A 1 -46.10 23.44 -60.95
N SER A 2 -46.34 24.54 -60.24
CA SER A 2 -45.66 25.82 -60.44
C SER A 2 -44.17 25.71 -59.98
N THR A 3 -43.26 26.27 -60.76
CA THR A 3 -41.79 26.34 -60.52
C THR A 3 -41.42 26.87 -59.14
N ARG A 4 -42.34 27.52 -58.45
CA ARG A 4 -42.15 27.96 -57.02
C ARG A 4 -42.25 26.82 -56.02
N ILE A 5 -43.13 25.81 -56.25
CA ILE A 5 -43.27 24.67 -55.34
C ILE A 5 -41.99 23.76 -55.43
N LEU A 6 -41.43 23.60 -56.62
CA LEU A 6 -40.23 22.80 -56.83
C LEU A 6 -38.99 23.43 -56.12
N LYS A 7 -38.87 24.74 -56.12
CA LYS A 7 -37.80 25.45 -55.40
C LYS A 7 -37.98 25.34 -53.88
N PHE A 8 -39.18 25.38 -53.34
CA PHE A 8 -39.40 25.20 -51.90
C PHE A 8 -39.09 23.77 -51.44
N VAL A 9 -39.44 22.76 -52.24
CA VAL A 9 -39.13 21.35 -51.93
C VAL A 9 -37.62 21.08 -51.96
N LEU A 10 -36.89 21.66 -52.91
CA LEU A 10 -35.46 21.53 -52.99
C LEU A 10 -34.70 22.22 -51.81
N ILE A 11 -35.17 23.39 -51.37
CA ILE A 11 -34.60 24.10 -50.22
C ILE A 11 -34.88 23.32 -48.93
N PHE A 12 -36.07 22.73 -48.79
CA PHE A 12 -36.42 21.92 -47.61
C PHE A 12 -35.62 20.61 -47.54
N LEU A 13 -35.39 19.95 -48.69
CA LEU A 13 -34.54 18.79 -48.78
C LEU A 13 -33.07 19.10 -48.48
N ALA A 14 -32.53 20.23 -48.94
CA ALA A 14 -31.18 20.67 -48.64
C ALA A 14 -30.99 20.99 -47.14
N ALA A 15 -32.00 21.61 -46.50
CA ALA A 15 -32.00 21.87 -45.05
C ALA A 15 -32.02 20.58 -44.22
N ILE A 16 -32.76 19.55 -44.64
CA ILE A 16 -32.80 18.24 -43.99
C ILE A 16 -31.45 17.51 -44.10
N VAL A 17 -30.80 17.58 -45.28
CA VAL A 17 -29.48 16.99 -45.47
C VAL A 17 -28.42 17.66 -44.59
N VAL A 18 -28.45 18.98 -44.46
CA VAL A 18 -27.55 19.73 -43.57
C VAL A 18 -27.79 19.39 -42.10
N LEU A 19 -29.06 19.24 -41.67
CA LEU A 19 -29.42 18.83 -40.32
C LEU A 19 -28.98 17.39 -40.00
N ILE A 20 -29.13 16.46 -40.95
CA ILE A 20 -28.66 15.07 -40.79
C ILE A 20 -27.13 15.01 -40.72
N ALA A 21 -26.41 15.79 -41.55
CA ALA A 21 -24.94 15.89 -41.49
C ALA A 21 -24.45 16.54 -40.19
N ALA A 22 -25.15 17.56 -39.68
CA ALA A 22 -24.83 18.14 -38.38
C ALA A 22 -25.09 17.16 -37.24
N TRP A 23 -26.16 16.37 -37.30
CA TRP A 23 -26.50 15.38 -36.29
C TRP A 23 -25.54 14.17 -36.30
N SER A 24 -25.09 13.72 -37.46
CA SER A 24 -24.07 12.67 -37.60
C SER A 24 -22.72 13.14 -37.05
N ASN A 25 -22.31 14.37 -37.27
CA ASN A 25 -21.09 14.95 -36.71
C ASN A 25 -21.18 15.12 -35.17
N VAL A 26 -22.32 15.55 -34.63
CA VAL A 26 -22.54 15.65 -33.19
C VAL A 26 -22.56 14.25 -32.55
N SER A 27 -23.18 13.26 -33.19
CA SER A 27 -23.15 11.86 -32.72
C SER A 27 -21.75 11.24 -32.76
N ALA A 28 -20.95 11.53 -33.79
CA ALA A 28 -19.55 11.08 -33.90
C ALA A 28 -18.66 11.75 -32.84
N VAL A 29 -18.84 13.04 -32.55
CA VAL A 29 -18.11 13.74 -31.47
C VAL A 29 -18.51 13.22 -30.09
N ILE A 30 -19.79 12.90 -29.86
CA ILE A 30 -20.26 12.32 -28.59
C ILE A 30 -19.76 10.90 -28.46
N ALA A 31 -19.76 10.07 -29.52
CA ALA A 31 -19.21 8.74 -29.53
C ALA A 31 -17.68 8.74 -29.33
N GLN A 32 -16.94 9.68 -29.94
CA GLN A 32 -15.51 9.85 -29.78
C GLN A 32 -15.15 10.31 -28.36
N LYS A 33 -15.98 11.17 -27.73
CA LYS A 33 -15.81 11.57 -26.33
C LYS A 33 -16.11 10.41 -25.35
N LYS A 34 -17.11 9.57 -25.67
CA LYS A 34 -17.45 8.39 -24.86
C LYS A 34 -16.38 7.27 -24.95
N SER A 35 -15.75 7.09 -26.13
CA SER A 35 -14.66 6.12 -26.29
C SER A 35 -13.36 6.55 -25.60
N LYS A 36 -13.11 7.87 -25.49
CA LYS A 36 -11.92 8.39 -24.79
C LYS A 36 -11.98 8.21 -23.27
N ALA A 37 -13.15 8.34 -22.65
CA ALA A 37 -13.32 8.18 -21.20
C ALA A 37 -13.13 6.72 -20.71
N ASP A 38 -13.34 5.73 -21.60
CA ASP A 38 -13.27 4.31 -21.27
C ASP A 38 -11.83 3.71 -21.33
N THR A 39 -10.82 4.50 -21.73
CA THR A 39 -9.45 4.04 -21.98
C THR A 39 -8.39 4.66 -21.07
N GLU A 40 -8.78 5.52 -20.15
CA GLU A 40 -7.88 6.22 -19.22
C GLU A 40 -7.83 5.53 -17.85
N ASN A 41 -6.65 5.53 -17.22
CA ASN A 41 -6.45 5.08 -15.84
C ASN A 41 -6.59 6.28 -14.91
N PHE A 42 -7.82 6.78 -14.71
CA PHE A 42 -8.09 8.05 -14.05
C PHE A 42 -8.17 8.01 -12.52
N LEU A 43 -8.04 6.82 -11.91
CA LEU A 43 -8.00 6.65 -10.46
C LEU A 43 -6.84 5.75 -10.04
N TYR A 44 -6.36 5.99 -8.83
CA TYR A 44 -5.50 5.03 -8.15
C TYR A 44 -6.23 3.69 -8.02
N GLY A 45 -5.58 2.59 -8.40
CA GLY A 45 -6.24 1.28 -8.48
C GLY A 45 -6.99 1.03 -9.80
N GLY A 46 -6.92 1.96 -10.78
CA GLY A 46 -7.53 1.85 -12.10
C GLY A 46 -8.96 2.39 -12.16
N ASP A 47 -9.79 2.04 -11.18
CA ASP A 47 -11.18 2.46 -11.03
C ASP A 47 -11.56 2.60 -9.54
N ALA A 48 -12.76 3.11 -9.25
CA ALA A 48 -13.28 3.26 -7.88
C ALA A 48 -13.43 1.92 -7.13
N ALA A 49 -13.57 0.84 -7.87
CA ALA A 49 -13.66 -0.53 -7.36
C ALA A 49 -12.27 -1.15 -7.04
N GLY A 50 -11.18 -0.49 -7.43
CA GLY A 50 -9.81 -0.97 -7.23
C GLY A 50 -9.47 -2.23 -8.01
N THR A 51 -10.11 -2.46 -9.18
CA THR A 51 -9.98 -3.72 -9.91
C THR A 51 -8.63 -3.91 -10.57
N ARG A 52 -7.90 -2.84 -10.85
CA ARG A 52 -6.66 -2.86 -11.66
C ARG A 52 -6.82 -3.65 -12.97
N TYR A 53 -8.02 -3.59 -13.52
CA TYR A 53 -8.37 -4.19 -14.80
C TYR A 53 -8.46 -3.12 -15.89
N SER A 54 -7.90 -3.44 -17.05
CA SER A 54 -8.03 -2.60 -18.24
C SER A 54 -8.72 -3.35 -19.38
N LYS A 55 -9.70 -2.69 -19.99
CA LYS A 55 -10.40 -3.19 -21.20
C LYS A 55 -9.54 -3.15 -22.46
N LEU A 56 -8.35 -2.53 -22.41
CA LEU A 56 -7.43 -2.41 -23.53
C LEU A 56 -6.90 -3.79 -23.96
N LYS A 57 -6.81 -4.00 -25.25
CA LYS A 57 -6.40 -5.28 -25.87
C LYS A 57 -5.48 -5.14 -27.07
N GLN A 58 -5.04 -3.91 -27.39
CA GLN A 58 -4.08 -3.70 -28.48
C GLN A 58 -2.77 -4.44 -28.18
N ILE A 59 -2.28 -4.35 -26.94
CA ILE A 59 -1.19 -5.19 -26.42
C ILE A 59 -1.84 -6.48 -25.89
N ASN A 60 -1.42 -7.62 -26.46
CA ASN A 60 -2.04 -8.92 -26.19
C ASN A 60 -1.02 -10.08 -26.25
N ARG A 61 -1.48 -11.32 -26.01
CA ARG A 61 -0.63 -12.52 -25.98
C ARG A 61 0.23 -12.74 -27.21
N THR A 62 -0.23 -12.31 -28.40
CA THR A 62 0.44 -12.59 -29.67
C THR A 62 1.49 -11.55 -30.07
N ASN A 63 1.44 -10.35 -29.46
CA ASN A 63 2.31 -9.24 -29.83
C ASN A 63 3.10 -8.63 -28.66
N VAL A 64 2.86 -9.06 -27.42
CA VAL A 64 3.55 -8.51 -26.24
C VAL A 64 5.07 -8.60 -26.32
N GLN A 65 5.61 -9.57 -27.05
CA GLN A 65 7.06 -9.71 -27.29
C GLN A 65 7.65 -8.57 -28.12
N GLN A 66 6.81 -7.76 -28.77
CA GLN A 66 7.21 -6.61 -29.59
C GLN A 66 7.17 -5.29 -28.80
N LEU A 67 6.99 -5.36 -27.48
CA LEU A 67 7.03 -4.17 -26.64
C LEU A 67 8.44 -3.60 -26.57
N GLU A 68 8.54 -2.30 -26.84
CA GLU A 68 9.75 -1.51 -26.68
C GLU A 68 9.48 -0.28 -25.82
N ILE A 69 10.55 0.35 -25.34
CA ILE A 69 10.45 1.61 -24.61
C ILE A 69 9.97 2.69 -25.59
N ALA A 70 8.77 3.23 -25.33
CA ALA A 70 8.21 4.33 -26.08
C ALA A 70 8.77 5.68 -25.60
N TRP A 71 8.88 5.86 -24.29
CA TRP A 71 9.49 7.04 -23.68
C TRP A 71 9.96 6.74 -22.25
N GLN A 72 10.85 7.57 -21.76
CA GLN A 72 11.33 7.58 -20.40
C GLN A 72 11.33 9.02 -19.86
N TYR A 73 10.99 9.18 -18.60
CA TYR A 73 11.15 10.43 -17.88
C TYR A 73 11.94 10.18 -16.60
N ASP A 74 13.08 10.86 -16.44
CA ASP A 74 13.88 10.86 -15.23
C ASP A 74 13.57 12.12 -14.42
N SER A 75 13.05 11.97 -13.21
CA SER A 75 12.71 13.12 -12.38
C SER A 75 13.94 13.90 -11.89
N ALA A 76 15.12 13.28 -11.92
CA ALA A 76 16.37 13.81 -11.37
C ALA A 76 16.25 14.34 -9.93
N ASP A 77 15.29 13.79 -9.15
CA ASP A 77 14.88 14.28 -7.84
C ASP A 77 15.44 13.43 -6.68
N GLY A 78 16.57 12.77 -6.94
CA GLY A 78 17.25 11.93 -5.95
C GLY A 78 16.68 10.52 -5.86
N THR A 79 16.85 9.93 -4.69
CA THR A 79 16.43 8.55 -4.39
C THR A 79 15.30 8.55 -3.35
N GLY A 80 14.48 7.52 -3.36
CA GLY A 80 13.36 7.32 -2.43
C GLY A 80 12.47 6.17 -2.89
N ASP A 81 11.41 5.93 -2.13
CA ASP A 81 10.45 4.85 -2.42
C ASP A 81 9.02 5.43 -2.54
N PRO A 82 8.70 6.19 -3.59
CA PRO A 82 7.38 6.78 -3.76
C PRO A 82 6.27 5.75 -4.03
N GLN A 83 6.56 4.51 -4.41
CA GLN A 83 5.57 3.43 -4.64
C GLN A 83 4.41 3.83 -5.56
N ASN A 84 4.64 4.75 -6.47
CA ASN A 84 3.61 5.51 -7.16
C ASN A 84 2.97 4.73 -8.32
N GLN A 85 1.64 4.55 -8.27
CA GLN A 85 0.85 4.21 -9.45
C GLN A 85 0.38 5.51 -10.13
N PRO A 86 0.82 5.81 -11.35
CA PRO A 86 0.42 7.04 -12.02
C PRO A 86 -1.05 7.04 -12.42
N VAL A 87 -1.66 8.23 -12.41
CA VAL A 87 -3.02 8.47 -12.88
C VAL A 87 -2.95 9.18 -14.23
N ILE A 88 -3.71 8.70 -15.20
CA ILE A 88 -3.72 9.26 -16.56
C ILE A 88 -5.11 9.78 -16.89
N VAL A 89 -5.21 11.08 -17.19
CA VAL A 89 -6.47 11.76 -17.51
C VAL A 89 -6.25 12.74 -18.68
N ASN A 90 -7.09 12.69 -19.68
CA ASN A 90 -7.03 13.58 -20.85
C ASN A 90 -5.66 13.62 -21.54
N GLY A 91 -4.98 12.48 -21.60
CA GLY A 91 -3.65 12.39 -22.21
C GLY A 91 -2.51 12.96 -21.35
N ILE A 92 -2.73 13.29 -20.10
CA ILE A 92 -1.74 13.74 -19.12
C ILE A 92 -1.53 12.68 -18.07
N LEU A 93 -0.27 12.32 -17.82
CA LEU A 93 0.11 11.43 -16.72
C LEU A 93 0.50 12.27 -15.50
N TYR A 94 -0.15 11.99 -14.38
CA TYR A 94 0.18 12.57 -13.08
C TYR A 94 0.91 11.55 -12.22
N GLY A 95 2.08 11.92 -11.74
CA GLY A 95 2.95 11.05 -10.94
C GLY A 95 3.64 11.80 -9.82
N VAL A 96 4.29 11.04 -8.92
CA VAL A 96 4.99 11.59 -7.74
C VAL A 96 6.45 11.19 -7.77
N THR A 97 7.34 12.15 -7.53
CA THR A 97 8.80 11.96 -7.48
C THR A 97 9.25 11.47 -6.09
N PRO A 98 10.51 11.02 -5.91
CA PRO A 98 11.07 10.65 -4.60
C PRO A 98 10.97 11.72 -3.52
N LYS A 99 11.04 13.00 -3.88
CA LYS A 99 10.83 14.13 -2.95
C LYS A 99 9.38 14.61 -2.88
N HIS A 100 8.43 13.74 -3.23
CA HIS A 100 7.00 14.01 -3.24
C HIS A 100 6.61 15.27 -4.02
N LYS A 101 7.31 15.58 -5.12
CA LYS A 101 6.83 16.57 -6.07
C LYS A 101 5.79 15.91 -6.97
N LEU A 102 4.69 16.61 -7.19
CA LEU A 102 3.70 16.19 -8.16
C LEU A 102 4.15 16.65 -9.56
N ILE A 103 4.16 15.74 -10.51
CA ILE A 103 4.52 16.01 -11.91
C ILE A 103 3.35 15.73 -12.84
N ALA A 104 3.25 16.51 -13.90
CA ALA A 104 2.38 16.26 -15.04
C ALA A 104 3.23 16.05 -16.28
N LEU A 105 3.04 14.92 -16.95
CA LEU A 105 3.72 14.56 -18.18
C LEU A 105 2.72 14.42 -19.32
N ASP A 106 3.09 14.81 -20.52
CA ASP A 106 2.38 14.37 -21.72
C ASP A 106 2.49 12.84 -21.82
N ALA A 107 1.36 12.15 -21.77
CA ALA A 107 1.32 10.70 -21.64
C ALA A 107 1.77 9.96 -22.92
N ALA A 108 1.78 10.62 -24.09
CA ALA A 108 2.27 10.04 -25.33
C ALA A 108 3.80 10.11 -25.47
N THR A 109 4.43 11.11 -24.85
CA THR A 109 5.86 11.43 -25.09
C THR A 109 6.74 11.44 -23.85
N GLY A 110 6.14 11.48 -22.65
CA GLY A 110 6.85 11.62 -21.37
C GLY A 110 7.41 13.03 -21.13
N LYS A 111 7.07 14.03 -21.96
CA LYS A 111 7.51 15.40 -21.76
C LYS A 111 6.88 16.03 -20.53
N GLU A 112 7.69 16.61 -19.63
CA GLU A 112 7.19 17.37 -18.47
C GLU A 112 6.42 18.60 -18.93
N LEU A 113 5.18 18.73 -18.41
CA LEU A 113 4.32 19.90 -18.64
C LEU A 113 4.44 20.89 -17.49
N TRP A 114 4.42 20.40 -16.28
CA TRP A 114 4.61 21.18 -15.07
C TRP A 114 4.99 20.28 -13.87
N LYS A 115 5.51 20.92 -12.82
CA LYS A 115 5.88 20.30 -11.55
C LYS A 115 5.44 21.17 -10.39
N PHE A 116 4.80 20.57 -9.38
CA PHE A 116 4.47 21.22 -8.11
C PHE A 116 5.40 20.71 -7.01
N ASP A 117 5.98 21.64 -6.24
CA ASP A 117 6.83 21.37 -5.08
C ASP A 117 6.25 22.09 -3.86
N ALA A 118 5.93 21.36 -2.81
CA ALA A 118 5.41 21.93 -1.57
C ALA A 118 6.47 22.68 -0.73
N GLY A 119 7.76 22.57 -1.08
CA GLY A 119 8.85 23.36 -0.53
C GLY A 119 9.35 22.93 0.86
N PHE A 120 9.00 21.71 1.33
CA PHE A 120 9.48 21.22 2.62
C PHE A 120 9.91 19.74 2.57
N PRO A 121 10.72 19.28 3.53
CA PRO A 121 11.18 17.89 3.57
C PRO A 121 10.02 16.90 3.65
N VAL A 122 10.13 15.81 2.89
CA VAL A 122 9.11 14.76 2.80
C VAL A 122 9.61 13.46 3.40
N ARG A 123 8.66 12.55 3.73
CA ARG A 123 8.95 11.30 4.40
C ARG A 123 8.03 10.17 3.95
N GLY A 124 8.60 8.97 3.94
CA GLY A 124 7.88 7.74 3.66
C GLY A 124 7.45 7.59 2.21
N PRO A 125 6.61 6.58 1.91
CA PRO A 125 6.08 6.37 0.58
C PRO A 125 4.97 7.37 0.24
N ASN A 126 4.78 7.60 -1.06
CA ASN A 126 3.60 8.26 -1.61
C ASN A 126 3.13 7.46 -2.82
N ARG A 127 1.94 6.87 -2.75
CA ARG A 127 1.46 5.89 -3.74
C ARG A 127 0.72 6.52 -4.90
N GLY A 128 0.53 7.83 -4.91
CA GLY A 128 -0.09 8.54 -6.05
C GLY A 128 -1.00 9.68 -5.65
N VAL A 129 -1.96 9.96 -6.50
CA VAL A 129 -2.90 11.08 -6.37
C VAL A 129 -4.34 10.64 -6.60
N THR A 130 -5.29 11.46 -6.14
CA THR A 130 -6.71 11.33 -6.47
C THR A 130 -7.10 12.42 -7.45
N PHE A 131 -7.70 12.05 -8.58
CA PHE A 131 -8.28 13.00 -9.51
C PHE A 131 -9.79 13.12 -9.25
N TRP A 132 -10.29 14.35 -9.22
CA TRP A 132 -11.70 14.66 -9.11
C TRP A 132 -12.11 15.67 -10.18
N SER A 133 -13.31 15.49 -10.74
CA SER A 133 -13.89 16.43 -11.70
C SER A 133 -15.40 16.44 -11.64
N ASP A 134 -15.96 17.62 -11.88
CA ASP A 134 -17.34 17.82 -12.24
C ASP A 134 -17.48 18.51 -13.60
N LYS A 135 -18.64 19.11 -13.90
CA LYS A 135 -18.86 19.82 -15.18
C LYS A 135 -18.02 21.08 -15.33
N ASN A 136 -17.61 21.71 -14.23
CA ASN A 136 -17.04 23.06 -14.21
C ASN A 136 -15.57 23.06 -13.73
N GLU A 137 -15.20 22.12 -12.86
CA GLU A 137 -13.94 22.12 -12.16
C GLU A 137 -13.23 20.75 -12.23
N GLN A 138 -11.92 20.80 -12.13
CA GLN A 138 -11.06 19.62 -12.00
C GLN A 138 -10.01 19.87 -10.92
N ARG A 139 -9.67 18.85 -10.14
CA ARG A 139 -8.69 18.94 -9.06
C ARG A 139 -7.86 17.66 -8.95
N ILE A 140 -6.60 17.84 -8.63
CA ILE A 140 -5.75 16.75 -8.14
C ILE A 140 -5.63 16.93 -6.64
N LEU A 141 -6.06 15.92 -5.87
CA LEU A 141 -5.94 15.89 -4.42
C LEU A 141 -4.68 15.10 -4.08
N PHE A 142 -3.70 15.78 -3.49
CA PHE A 142 -2.34 15.31 -3.36
C PHE A 142 -1.82 15.41 -1.94
N GLY A 143 -1.42 14.26 -1.36
CA GLY A 143 -0.85 14.16 -0.02
C GLY A 143 0.64 14.50 0.02
N VAL A 144 1.06 15.39 0.93
CA VAL A 144 2.48 15.63 1.26
C VAL A 144 2.64 15.67 2.77
N ASN A 145 3.26 14.64 3.36
CA ASN A 145 3.27 14.43 4.81
C ASN A 145 1.83 14.45 5.38
N HIS A 146 1.55 15.36 6.32
CA HIS A 146 0.23 15.55 6.94
C HIS A 146 -0.69 16.52 6.20
N PHE A 147 -0.24 17.12 5.09
CA PHE A 147 -1.08 18.02 4.28
C PHE A 147 -1.73 17.31 3.11
N VAL A 148 -2.93 17.73 2.77
CA VAL A 148 -3.58 17.39 1.49
C VAL A 148 -3.81 18.69 0.73
N TYR A 149 -3.20 18.78 -0.45
CA TYR A 149 -3.37 19.91 -1.37
C TYR A 149 -4.47 19.63 -2.39
N ALA A 150 -5.15 20.69 -2.83
CA ALA A 150 -5.92 20.67 -4.06
C ALA A 150 -5.14 21.44 -5.14
N ILE A 151 -4.75 20.74 -6.20
CA ILE A 151 -3.93 21.28 -7.29
C ILE A 151 -4.79 21.40 -8.57
N ASP A 152 -4.70 22.53 -9.25
CA ASP A 152 -5.28 22.72 -10.57
C ASP A 152 -4.51 21.88 -11.61
N PRO A 153 -5.14 20.89 -12.28
CA PRO A 153 -4.46 20.00 -13.21
C PRO A 153 -3.90 20.67 -14.45
N LYS A 154 -4.40 21.87 -14.82
CA LYS A 154 -3.92 22.63 -15.99
C LYS A 154 -2.66 23.41 -15.68
N THR A 155 -2.57 24.00 -14.48
CA THR A 155 -1.50 24.96 -14.14
C THR A 155 -0.48 24.40 -13.16
N GLY A 156 -0.77 23.30 -12.48
CA GLY A 156 0.07 22.76 -11.41
C GLY A 156 0.12 23.62 -10.14
N LYS A 157 -0.80 24.59 -9.98
CA LYS A 157 -0.84 25.49 -8.83
C LYS A 157 -1.85 25.03 -7.78
N ALA A 158 -1.56 25.29 -6.52
CA ALA A 158 -2.52 25.06 -5.44
C ALA A 158 -3.75 25.98 -5.59
N ILE A 159 -4.93 25.40 -5.38
CA ILE A 159 -6.23 26.11 -5.43
C ILE A 159 -6.47 26.74 -4.07
N SER A 160 -6.25 28.05 -3.95
CA SER A 160 -6.23 28.78 -2.67
C SER A 160 -7.53 28.70 -1.86
N SER A 161 -8.67 28.43 -2.51
CA SER A 161 -9.99 28.26 -1.86
C SER A 161 -10.16 26.94 -1.11
N PHE A 162 -9.21 26.00 -1.24
CA PHE A 162 -9.25 24.71 -0.54
C PHE A 162 -8.48 24.80 0.77
N GLY A 163 -9.20 24.68 1.89
CA GLY A 163 -8.61 24.80 3.25
C GLY A 163 -7.92 26.14 3.47
N THR A 164 -6.70 26.08 3.99
CA THR A 164 -5.82 27.24 4.18
C THR A 164 -4.70 27.21 3.15
N ASP A 165 -4.59 28.21 2.32
CA ASP A 165 -3.57 28.32 1.26
C ASP A 165 -3.52 27.11 0.31
N GLY A 166 -4.69 26.54 -0.04
CA GLY A 166 -4.82 25.43 -0.97
C GLY A 166 -4.59 24.05 -0.35
N ARG A 167 -4.60 23.93 0.99
CA ARG A 167 -4.37 22.68 1.69
C ARG A 167 -5.14 22.55 3.00
N ILE A 168 -5.33 21.30 3.45
CA ILE A 168 -5.83 20.96 4.79
C ILE A 168 -4.72 20.26 5.57
N ASP A 169 -4.72 20.40 6.90
CA ASP A 169 -3.82 19.72 7.83
C ASP A 169 -4.56 18.54 8.48
N LEU A 170 -4.10 17.31 8.21
CA LEU A 170 -4.72 16.10 8.74
C LEU A 170 -4.48 15.89 10.25
N ARG A 171 -3.63 16.68 10.89
CA ARG A 171 -3.42 16.64 12.36
C ARG A 171 -4.54 17.35 13.12
N GLU A 172 -5.28 18.24 12.44
CA GLU A 172 -6.41 18.95 13.01
C GLU A 172 -7.64 18.03 13.13
N GLY A 173 -8.49 18.31 14.11
CA GLY A 173 -9.76 17.60 14.32
C GLY A 173 -9.66 16.20 14.94
N LEU A 174 -8.47 15.79 15.44
CA LEU A 174 -8.26 14.50 16.10
C LEU A 174 -8.48 14.53 17.63
N GLY A 175 -8.96 15.64 18.19
CA GLY A 175 -9.14 15.80 19.64
C GLY A 175 -7.85 15.83 20.46
N ARG A 176 -6.69 15.97 19.82
CA ARG A 176 -5.35 15.99 20.43
C ARG A 176 -4.55 17.17 19.88
N ASP A 177 -3.49 17.58 20.59
CA ASP A 177 -2.59 18.65 20.16
C ASP A 177 -1.97 18.35 18.78
N PRO A 178 -2.29 19.11 17.72
CA PRO A 178 -1.82 18.83 16.37
C PRO A 178 -0.29 18.82 16.23
N GLN A 179 0.43 19.61 17.05
CA GLN A 179 1.89 19.70 16.99
C GLN A 179 2.59 18.42 17.47
N LYS A 180 1.88 17.61 18.25
CA LYS A 180 2.36 16.32 18.79
C LYS A 180 1.92 15.12 17.97
N GLN A 181 1.12 15.30 16.91
CA GLN A 181 0.65 14.20 16.10
C GLN A 181 1.56 13.96 14.89
N THR A 182 1.84 12.67 14.62
CA THR A 182 2.54 12.21 13.43
C THR A 182 1.57 11.45 12.54
N ILE A 183 1.15 12.06 11.45
CA ILE A 183 0.28 11.47 10.43
C ILE A 183 0.81 11.80 9.04
N ALA A 184 0.67 10.87 8.09
CA ALA A 184 1.01 11.10 6.70
C ALA A 184 -0.01 10.45 5.77
N LEU A 185 -0.46 11.14 4.74
CA LEU A 185 -1.25 10.56 3.66
C LEU A 185 -0.32 9.87 2.67
N THR A 186 -0.07 8.58 2.88
CA THR A 186 0.83 7.77 2.04
C THR A 186 0.15 7.09 0.87
N THR A 187 -1.16 6.89 0.95
CA THR A 187 -2.01 6.38 -0.13
C THR A 187 -3.09 7.41 -0.44
N PRO A 188 -3.41 7.66 -1.71
CA PRO A 188 -4.45 8.59 -2.09
C PRO A 188 -5.78 8.26 -1.41
N GLY A 189 -6.52 9.29 -1.00
CA GLY A 189 -7.90 9.12 -0.58
C GLY A 189 -8.78 8.70 -1.76
N VAL A 190 -9.99 8.27 -1.45
CA VAL A 190 -11.00 7.97 -2.48
C VAL A 190 -12.05 9.07 -2.51
N VAL A 191 -12.68 9.23 -3.67
CA VAL A 191 -13.73 10.24 -3.85
C VAL A 191 -15.09 9.57 -4.01
N TYR A 192 -16.08 10.09 -3.28
CA TYR A 192 -17.49 9.80 -3.49
C TYR A 192 -18.25 11.11 -3.67
N LYS A 193 -18.81 11.36 -4.87
CA LYS A 193 -19.40 12.66 -5.24
C LYS A 193 -18.41 13.81 -4.99
N ASP A 194 -18.73 14.70 -4.06
CA ASP A 194 -17.93 15.86 -3.67
C ASP A 194 -17.17 15.65 -2.35
N LEU A 195 -17.00 14.41 -1.91
CA LEU A 195 -16.30 14.06 -0.68
C LEU A 195 -14.99 13.34 -0.97
N LEU A 196 -13.88 13.86 -0.47
CA LEU A 196 -12.61 13.16 -0.34
C LEU A 196 -12.60 12.42 0.98
N ILE A 197 -12.49 11.09 0.94
CA ILE A 197 -12.42 10.22 2.12
C ILE A 197 -10.98 9.76 2.29
N VAL A 198 -10.40 9.98 3.47
CA VAL A 198 -9.00 9.69 3.77
C VAL A 198 -8.82 8.95 5.09
N GLY A 199 -7.80 8.11 5.14
CA GLY A 199 -7.16 7.63 6.35
C GLY A 199 -5.78 8.26 6.52
N GLY A 200 -4.77 7.48 6.93
CA GLY A 200 -3.39 7.93 7.02
C GLY A 200 -2.47 6.86 7.60
N ARG A 201 -1.17 7.01 7.37
CA ARG A 201 -0.14 6.25 8.07
C ARG A 201 0.20 6.95 9.37
N LEU A 202 0.27 6.20 10.46
CA LEU A 202 0.52 6.67 11.83
C LEU A 202 1.77 6.02 12.41
N SER A 203 2.08 6.35 13.67
CA SER A 203 3.14 5.70 14.44
C SER A 203 2.66 4.32 14.91
N GLU A 204 3.50 3.30 14.78
CA GLU A 204 3.28 1.94 15.27
C GLU A 204 3.58 1.81 16.79
N ALA A 205 4.18 2.82 17.37
CA ALA A 205 4.48 2.91 18.81
C ALA A 205 3.80 4.12 19.44
N LEU A 206 3.52 4.04 20.74
CA LEU A 206 2.96 5.16 21.50
C LEU A 206 4.00 6.26 21.76
N PRO A 207 3.59 7.55 21.74
CA PRO A 207 2.25 8.04 21.45
C PRO A 207 1.91 7.98 19.95
N SER A 208 0.71 7.51 19.62
CA SER A 208 0.18 7.45 18.25
C SER A 208 -1.16 8.15 18.16
N PRO A 209 -1.45 8.92 17.10
CA PRO A 209 -2.77 9.51 16.90
C PRO A 209 -3.82 8.42 16.61
N PRO A 210 -5.12 8.71 16.83
CA PRO A 210 -6.19 7.79 16.42
C PRO A 210 -6.24 7.64 14.89
N GLY A 211 -6.59 6.46 14.42
CA GLY A 211 -6.64 6.11 13.00
C GLY A 211 -7.90 6.54 12.27
N ASP A 212 -8.56 7.57 12.73
CA ASP A 212 -9.88 8.01 12.30
C ASP A 212 -10.00 8.20 10.79
N ILE A 213 -11.12 7.72 10.24
CA ILE A 213 -11.48 7.91 8.83
C ILE A 213 -12.28 9.19 8.72
N ARG A 214 -11.87 10.07 7.79
CA ARG A 214 -12.47 11.40 7.67
C ARG A 214 -12.81 11.72 6.23
N ALA A 215 -13.93 12.42 6.06
CA ALA A 215 -14.32 12.97 4.76
C ALA A 215 -14.26 14.49 4.77
N TYR A 216 -13.77 15.03 3.67
CA TYR A 216 -13.64 16.45 3.42
C TYR A 216 -14.36 16.83 2.13
N ASP A 217 -14.97 17.99 2.11
CA ASP A 217 -15.52 18.57 0.88
C ASP A 217 -14.38 18.89 -0.10
N VAL A 218 -14.44 18.35 -1.31
CA VAL A 218 -13.34 18.47 -2.31
C VAL A 218 -13.11 19.91 -2.78
N ARG A 219 -14.10 20.82 -2.67
CA ARG A 219 -13.98 22.21 -3.08
C ARG A 219 -13.42 23.10 -2.00
N THR A 220 -13.89 22.90 -0.75
CA THR A 220 -13.60 23.81 0.37
C THR A 220 -12.58 23.26 1.36
N GLY A 221 -12.34 21.95 1.37
CA GLY A 221 -11.49 21.30 2.38
C GLY A 221 -12.17 21.20 3.76
N LYS A 222 -13.44 21.56 3.90
CA LYS A 222 -14.16 21.45 5.18
C LYS A 222 -14.45 19.99 5.51
N GLN A 223 -14.15 19.57 6.76
CA GLN A 223 -14.52 18.24 7.24
C GLN A 223 -16.05 18.09 7.26
N ARG A 224 -16.54 16.98 6.73
CA ARG A 224 -17.97 16.66 6.61
C ARG A 224 -18.40 15.59 7.62
N TRP A 225 -17.57 14.59 7.84
CA TRP A 225 -17.80 13.56 8.85
C TRP A 225 -16.47 12.93 9.31
N ILE A 226 -16.53 12.26 10.46
CA ILE A 226 -15.45 11.47 11.05
C ILE A 226 -16.03 10.14 11.53
N PHE A 227 -15.27 9.06 11.39
CA PHE A 227 -15.51 7.76 11.99
C PHE A 227 -14.33 7.41 12.89
N HIS A 228 -14.57 7.22 14.19
CA HIS A 228 -13.54 6.85 15.15
C HIS A 228 -13.22 5.37 15.05
N THR A 229 -11.97 5.05 14.67
CA THR A 229 -11.50 3.66 14.61
C THR A 229 -11.18 3.08 16.01
N ILE A 230 -10.96 3.96 16.97
CA ILE A 230 -10.93 3.66 18.40
C ILE A 230 -12.16 4.33 19.00
N PRO A 231 -13.23 3.57 19.31
CA PRO A 231 -14.52 4.14 19.68
C PRO A 231 -14.47 4.98 20.96
N HIS A 232 -15.20 6.10 20.96
CA HIS A 232 -15.40 6.96 22.11
C HIS A 232 -16.55 6.44 23.00
N PRO A 233 -16.67 6.95 24.24
CA PRO A 233 -17.78 6.58 25.14
C PRO A 233 -19.15 6.72 24.47
N GLY A 234 -19.93 5.63 24.48
CA GLY A 234 -21.24 5.54 23.86
C GLY A 234 -21.25 5.12 22.39
N GLU A 235 -20.11 4.98 21.75
CA GLU A 235 -20.01 4.44 20.39
C GLU A 235 -19.93 2.91 20.40
N PRO A 236 -20.49 2.21 19.40
CA PRO A 236 -20.40 0.76 19.28
C PRO A 236 -18.94 0.31 19.13
N GLY A 237 -18.54 -0.69 19.92
CA GLY A 237 -17.17 -1.22 19.97
C GLY A 237 -16.33 -0.64 21.13
N TYR A 238 -16.82 0.39 21.84
CA TYR A 238 -16.12 0.97 22.99
C TYR A 238 -15.83 -0.07 24.08
N GLU A 239 -16.72 -1.03 24.29
CA GLU A 239 -16.60 -2.13 25.24
C GLU A 239 -15.45 -3.11 24.92
N THR A 240 -14.88 -3.04 23.72
CA THR A 240 -13.75 -3.90 23.29
C THR A 240 -12.39 -3.30 23.64
N TRP A 241 -12.38 -2.17 24.33
CA TRP A 241 -11.19 -1.43 24.75
C TRP A 241 -11.25 -1.12 26.26
N PRO A 242 -10.09 -0.86 26.91
CA PRO A 242 -10.09 -0.22 28.21
C PRO A 242 -10.81 1.12 28.18
N LYS A 243 -11.47 1.49 29.27
CA LYS A 243 -12.37 2.64 29.36
C LYS A 243 -11.81 3.95 28.80
N ASP A 244 -10.51 4.23 29.01
CA ASP A 244 -9.89 5.49 28.60
C ASP A 244 -8.93 5.33 27.42
N ALA A 245 -8.92 4.15 26.74
CA ALA A 245 -7.99 3.83 25.66
C ALA A 245 -8.01 4.86 24.53
N TRP A 246 -9.17 5.39 24.16
CA TRP A 246 -9.33 6.43 23.12
C TRP A 246 -8.54 7.70 23.39
N THR A 247 -8.14 7.96 24.65
CA THR A 247 -7.36 9.16 25.02
C THR A 247 -5.85 9.01 24.79
N TYR A 248 -5.31 7.79 24.85
CA TYR A 248 -3.86 7.55 24.82
C TYR A 248 -3.40 6.60 23.72
N THR A 249 -4.19 5.60 23.33
CA THR A 249 -3.81 4.68 22.24
C THR A 249 -4.08 5.28 20.86
N GLY A 250 -3.58 4.65 19.82
CA GLY A 250 -3.70 5.13 18.46
C GLY A 250 -3.57 4.02 17.43
N SER A 251 -3.22 4.39 16.22
CA SER A 251 -3.23 3.50 15.03
C SER A 251 -4.61 2.94 14.74
N ALA A 252 -4.82 1.65 14.48
CA ALA A 252 -6.05 1.13 13.92
C ALA A 252 -6.46 1.87 12.63
N ASN A 253 -5.49 2.26 11.84
CA ASN A 253 -5.59 3.25 10.76
C ASN A 253 -5.71 2.63 9.37
N ASN A 254 -6.26 3.38 8.45
CA ASN A 254 -6.21 3.04 7.02
C ASN A 254 -4.98 3.68 6.36
N TRP A 255 -3.91 2.91 6.20
CA TRP A 255 -2.71 3.32 5.46
C TRP A 255 -2.65 2.78 4.03
N PRO A 256 -3.32 1.64 3.69
CA PRO A 256 -3.20 1.03 2.37
C PRO A 256 -4.14 1.64 1.31
N GLY A 257 -5.19 2.35 1.73
CA GLY A 257 -6.22 2.91 0.85
C GLY A 257 -7.55 2.18 0.93
N MET A 258 -8.51 2.61 0.13
CA MET A 258 -9.92 2.24 0.19
C MET A 258 -10.47 1.92 -1.20
N ALA A 259 -11.70 1.37 -1.26
CA ALA A 259 -12.48 1.25 -2.49
C ALA A 259 -13.90 1.77 -2.27
N VAL A 260 -14.55 2.27 -3.34
CA VAL A 260 -15.89 2.86 -3.27
C VAL A 260 -16.85 2.14 -4.22
N ASP A 261 -17.96 1.67 -3.67
CA ASP A 261 -19.13 1.29 -4.45
C ASP A 261 -20.00 2.54 -4.68
N GLU A 262 -19.75 3.23 -5.79
CA GLU A 262 -20.45 4.47 -6.13
C GLU A 262 -21.95 4.27 -6.27
N LYS A 263 -22.38 3.09 -6.75
CA LYS A 263 -23.80 2.75 -6.94
C LYS A 263 -24.54 2.61 -5.61
N ARG A 264 -23.90 2.04 -4.59
CA ARG A 264 -24.49 1.84 -3.26
C ARG A 264 -24.17 2.97 -2.29
N GLY A 265 -23.20 3.83 -2.62
CA GLY A 265 -22.69 4.84 -1.70
C GLY A 265 -21.98 4.26 -0.49
N ILE A 266 -21.20 3.20 -0.70
CA ILE A 266 -20.45 2.51 0.36
C ILE A 266 -18.96 2.64 0.11
N VAL A 267 -18.22 3.08 1.12
CA VAL A 267 -16.74 3.00 1.13
C VAL A 267 -16.29 1.81 1.99
N TYR A 268 -15.40 1.00 1.44
CA TYR A 268 -14.78 -0.14 2.13
C TYR A 268 -13.39 0.25 2.59
N VAL A 269 -13.20 0.17 3.92
CA VAL A 269 -12.01 0.70 4.61
C VAL A 269 -11.32 -0.43 5.38
N PRO A 270 -10.19 -0.94 4.90
CA PRO A 270 -9.36 -1.85 5.67
C PRO A 270 -8.55 -1.07 6.70
N THR A 271 -8.43 -1.58 7.92
CA THR A 271 -7.61 -1.00 8.97
C THR A 271 -6.47 -1.92 9.38
N GLY A 272 -5.42 -1.34 9.91
CA GLY A 272 -4.28 -2.03 10.49
C GLY A 272 -4.38 -2.20 12.00
N SER A 273 -3.28 -2.63 12.59
CA SER A 273 -3.14 -2.91 14.01
C SER A 273 -3.29 -1.67 14.89
N ALA A 274 -3.58 -1.86 16.17
CA ALA A 274 -3.56 -0.81 17.17
C ALA A 274 -2.15 -0.67 17.75
N ALA A 275 -1.72 0.55 18.09
CA ALA A 275 -0.46 0.76 18.79
C ALA A 275 -0.59 0.38 20.29
N SER A 276 0.41 -0.29 20.87
CA SER A 276 1.65 -0.78 20.27
C SER A 276 1.42 -2.13 19.61
N ASP A 277 2.05 -2.38 18.46
CA ASP A 277 1.75 -3.51 17.60
C ASP A 277 2.10 -4.89 18.20
N PHE A 278 3.03 -4.96 19.15
CA PHE A 278 3.62 -6.24 19.59
C PHE A 278 3.44 -6.55 21.08
N TYR A 279 2.87 -5.65 21.83
CA TYR A 279 2.52 -5.82 23.24
C TYR A 279 1.28 -4.97 23.55
N GLY A 280 0.19 -5.62 23.90
CA GLY A 280 -1.14 -5.03 24.03
C GLY A 280 -1.72 -4.96 25.42
N ALA A 281 -0.92 -5.14 26.48
CA ALA A 281 -1.43 -5.15 27.86
C ALA A 281 -2.11 -3.84 28.30
N ASP A 282 -1.77 -2.71 27.67
CA ASP A 282 -2.38 -1.39 27.90
C ASP A 282 -3.69 -1.18 27.11
N ARG A 283 -4.02 -2.11 26.21
CA ARG A 283 -5.22 -2.10 25.38
C ARG A 283 -5.98 -3.42 25.39
N ALA A 284 -6.15 -4.01 26.59
CA ALA A 284 -6.86 -5.28 26.76
C ALA A 284 -8.24 -5.27 26.07
N GLY A 285 -8.65 -6.40 25.51
CA GLY A 285 -9.90 -6.60 24.77
C GLY A 285 -9.67 -6.84 23.27
N ASP A 286 -10.74 -7.03 22.50
CA ASP A 286 -10.66 -7.36 21.05
C ASP A 286 -10.18 -6.21 20.17
N ASN A 287 -10.18 -4.97 20.67
CA ASN A 287 -9.72 -3.74 20.03
C ASN A 287 -10.42 -3.40 18.68
N LEU A 288 -11.72 -3.43 18.68
CA LEU A 288 -12.50 -3.02 17.51
C LEU A 288 -12.41 -1.49 17.32
N TYR A 289 -12.02 -0.94 16.19
CA TYR A 289 -11.94 -1.46 14.82
C TYR A 289 -10.51 -1.61 14.28
N ALA A 290 -9.56 -2.06 15.06
CA ALA A 290 -8.27 -2.50 14.52
C ALA A 290 -8.45 -3.78 13.68
N ASN A 291 -7.56 -3.99 12.69
CA ASN A 291 -7.53 -5.17 11.80
C ASN A 291 -8.89 -5.55 11.20
N THR A 292 -9.64 -4.53 10.80
CA THR A 292 -11.06 -4.65 10.44
C THR A 292 -11.28 -4.18 8.99
N LEU A 293 -12.11 -4.90 8.25
CA LEU A 293 -12.73 -4.37 7.03
C LEU A 293 -14.05 -3.71 7.40
N LEU A 294 -14.11 -2.39 7.27
CA LEU A 294 -15.29 -1.57 7.51
C LEU A 294 -16.03 -1.31 6.21
N ALA A 295 -17.37 -1.37 6.24
CA ALA A 295 -18.23 -0.81 5.22
C ALA A 295 -18.97 0.40 5.81
N LEU A 296 -18.64 1.59 5.34
CA LEU A 296 -19.23 2.84 5.81
C LEU A 296 -20.10 3.46 4.71
N ASN A 297 -21.20 4.09 5.11
CA ASN A 297 -21.93 4.97 4.21
C ASN A 297 -21.01 6.13 3.81
N ALA A 298 -20.69 6.25 2.53
CA ALA A 298 -19.70 7.19 2.02
C ALA A 298 -20.11 8.67 2.22
N GLU A 299 -21.42 8.96 2.33
CA GLU A 299 -21.94 10.32 2.52
C GLU A 299 -21.95 10.77 3.97
N THR A 300 -22.12 9.82 4.93
CA THR A 300 -22.33 10.15 6.34
C THR A 300 -21.30 9.59 7.30
N GLY A 301 -20.41 8.68 6.86
CA GLY A 301 -19.45 7.97 7.70
C GLY A 301 -20.08 6.90 8.60
N LYS A 302 -21.40 6.71 8.58
CA LYS A 302 -22.07 5.71 9.43
C LYS A 302 -21.72 4.29 9.00
N ARG A 303 -21.34 3.44 10.00
CA ARG A 303 -21.03 2.04 9.76
C ARG A 303 -22.27 1.26 9.31
N ILE A 304 -22.16 0.52 8.22
CA ILE A 304 -23.17 -0.41 7.71
C ILE A 304 -22.89 -1.80 8.27
N TRP A 305 -21.69 -2.32 8.06
CA TRP A 305 -21.19 -3.57 8.62
C TRP A 305 -19.67 -3.53 8.78
N HIS A 306 -19.12 -4.51 9.48
CA HIS A 306 -17.67 -4.72 9.61
C HIS A 306 -17.34 -6.20 9.79
N PHE A 307 -16.08 -6.53 9.53
CA PHE A 307 -15.49 -7.82 9.87
C PHE A 307 -14.08 -7.59 10.43
N GLN A 308 -13.84 -8.01 11.66
CA GLN A 308 -12.53 -7.99 12.29
C GLN A 308 -11.78 -9.29 11.99
N ALA A 309 -10.65 -9.20 11.28
CA ALA A 309 -9.86 -10.36 10.87
C ALA A 309 -8.94 -10.86 11.98
N VAL A 310 -8.45 -9.97 12.84
CA VAL A 310 -7.61 -10.31 13.98
C VAL A 310 -8.08 -9.55 15.20
N LYS A 311 -8.42 -10.29 16.25
CA LYS A 311 -8.77 -9.78 17.55
C LYS A 311 -7.49 -9.62 18.36
N HIS A 312 -7.36 -8.50 19.07
CA HIS A 312 -6.22 -8.22 19.93
C HIS A 312 -4.87 -8.50 19.24
N ASP A 313 -4.65 -7.83 18.12
CA ASP A 313 -3.47 -8.08 17.29
C ASP A 313 -2.18 -7.63 17.98
N ILE A 314 -1.27 -8.58 18.21
CA ILE A 314 0.10 -8.36 18.71
C ILE A 314 1.15 -8.95 17.74
N TRP A 315 0.79 -9.08 16.44
CA TRP A 315 1.60 -9.72 15.41
C TRP A 315 1.75 -8.87 14.13
N ASP A 316 1.20 -7.64 14.13
CA ASP A 316 1.17 -6.74 12.96
C ASP A 316 0.46 -7.40 11.75
N ARG A 317 -0.76 -7.90 11.97
CA ARG A 317 -1.56 -8.62 10.97
C ARG A 317 -2.58 -7.74 10.24
N ASP A 318 -2.12 -6.63 9.72
CA ASP A 318 -2.92 -5.67 8.97
C ASP A 318 -3.69 -6.26 7.79
N PHE A 319 -4.75 -5.56 7.38
CA PHE A 319 -5.17 -5.56 5.99
C PHE A 319 -4.28 -4.57 5.21
N PRO A 320 -3.31 -5.04 4.39
CA PRO A 320 -2.23 -4.20 3.90
C PRO A 320 -2.52 -3.51 2.56
N SER A 321 -3.67 -3.79 1.93
CA SER A 321 -4.01 -3.33 0.59
C SER A 321 -5.43 -2.77 0.49
N PRO A 322 -5.70 -1.89 -0.49
CA PRO A 322 -7.08 -1.52 -0.79
C PRO A 322 -7.91 -2.77 -1.12
N PRO A 323 -9.19 -2.82 -0.72
CA PRO A 323 -10.08 -3.90 -1.14
C PRO A 323 -10.35 -3.81 -2.64
N THR A 324 -10.65 -4.94 -3.25
CA THR A 324 -11.06 -5.03 -4.65
C THR A 324 -12.53 -5.37 -4.72
N LEU A 325 -13.35 -4.51 -5.35
CA LEU A 325 -14.76 -4.78 -5.53
C LEU A 325 -14.96 -5.65 -6.77
N VAL A 326 -15.62 -6.77 -6.58
CA VAL A 326 -15.76 -7.81 -7.58
C VAL A 326 -17.23 -8.22 -7.75
N THR A 327 -17.57 -8.84 -8.87
CA THR A 327 -18.82 -9.59 -9.01
C THR A 327 -18.45 -11.04 -9.26
N VAL A 328 -18.92 -11.94 -8.40
CA VAL A 328 -18.65 -13.37 -8.48
C VAL A 328 -19.91 -14.16 -8.82
N LYS A 329 -19.76 -15.31 -9.46
CA LYS A 329 -20.85 -16.20 -9.78
C LYS A 329 -20.84 -17.41 -8.85
N GLN A 330 -21.82 -17.49 -7.94
CA GLN A 330 -21.99 -18.62 -7.04
C GLN A 330 -23.42 -19.17 -7.13
N ASN A 331 -23.58 -20.49 -7.21
CA ASN A 331 -24.88 -21.16 -7.32
C ASN A 331 -25.75 -20.56 -8.44
N GLY A 332 -25.14 -20.22 -9.58
CA GLY A 332 -25.81 -19.65 -10.73
C GLY A 332 -26.19 -18.16 -10.62
N LYS A 333 -25.93 -17.53 -9.48
CA LYS A 333 -26.26 -16.10 -9.23
C LYS A 333 -25.00 -15.23 -9.23
N ASN A 334 -25.13 -14.02 -9.78
CA ASN A 334 -24.11 -12.99 -9.62
C ASN A 334 -24.26 -12.33 -8.26
N ILE A 335 -23.17 -12.25 -7.51
CA ILE A 335 -23.11 -11.61 -6.19
C ILE A 335 -22.04 -10.54 -6.26
N ASP A 336 -22.43 -9.32 -5.94
CA ASP A 336 -21.48 -8.22 -5.78
C ASP A 336 -20.76 -8.38 -4.45
N ALA A 337 -19.45 -8.53 -4.50
CA ALA A 337 -18.61 -8.87 -3.38
C ALA A 337 -17.43 -7.91 -3.22
N VAL A 338 -16.85 -7.89 -2.03
CA VAL A 338 -15.59 -7.25 -1.73
C VAL A 338 -14.55 -8.32 -1.38
N ALA A 339 -13.45 -8.34 -2.12
CA ALA A 339 -12.30 -9.20 -1.87
C ALA A 339 -11.22 -8.40 -1.13
N GLN A 340 -10.72 -8.96 -0.02
CA GLN A 340 -9.68 -8.34 0.81
C GLN A 340 -8.53 -9.32 1.03
N THR A 341 -7.33 -8.94 0.62
CA THR A 341 -6.09 -9.67 0.93
C THR A 341 -5.53 -9.24 2.29
N SER A 342 -4.79 -10.12 2.94
CA SER A 342 -4.32 -9.90 4.31
C SER A 342 -2.85 -10.27 4.52
N LYS A 343 -2.20 -9.71 5.53
CA LYS A 343 -0.85 -10.12 5.93
C LYS A 343 -0.78 -11.59 6.37
N GLN A 344 -1.88 -12.14 6.89
CA GLN A 344 -1.96 -13.57 7.26
C GLN A 344 -1.85 -14.51 6.06
N GLY A 345 -1.99 -14.02 4.83
CA GLY A 345 -1.93 -14.84 3.63
C GLY A 345 -3.28 -15.38 3.14
N PHE A 346 -4.40 -14.78 3.53
CA PHE A 346 -5.75 -15.17 3.13
C PHE A 346 -6.43 -14.12 2.26
N VAL A 347 -7.32 -14.59 1.37
CA VAL A 347 -8.32 -13.77 0.69
C VAL A 347 -9.65 -13.92 1.41
N TYR A 348 -10.16 -12.83 1.95
CA TYR A 348 -11.52 -12.73 2.48
C TYR A 348 -12.46 -12.26 1.38
N LEU A 349 -13.66 -12.83 1.31
CA LEU A 349 -14.67 -12.48 0.29
C LEU A 349 -16.03 -12.30 0.97
N PHE A 350 -16.57 -11.09 0.92
CA PHE A 350 -17.84 -10.76 1.56
C PHE A 350 -18.84 -10.16 0.56
N ASP A 351 -20.13 -10.46 0.76
CA ASP A 351 -21.23 -9.72 0.11
C ASP A 351 -21.13 -8.24 0.48
N ARG A 352 -21.12 -7.36 -0.52
CA ARG A 352 -20.93 -5.91 -0.33
C ARG A 352 -22.01 -5.26 0.54
N ALA A 353 -23.25 -5.74 0.43
CA ALA A 353 -24.38 -5.09 1.08
C ALA A 353 -24.46 -5.38 2.57
N ASN A 354 -24.07 -6.58 3.01
CA ASN A 354 -24.36 -7.07 4.36
C ASN A 354 -23.17 -7.68 5.10
N GLY A 355 -22.01 -7.82 4.45
CA GLY A 355 -20.79 -8.38 5.06
C GLY A 355 -20.82 -9.89 5.29
N LYS A 356 -21.80 -10.61 4.71
CA LYS A 356 -21.83 -12.07 4.81
C LYS A 356 -20.64 -12.67 4.06
N SER A 357 -19.88 -13.54 4.72
CA SER A 357 -18.81 -14.28 4.05
C SER A 357 -19.36 -15.19 2.96
N LEU A 358 -18.73 -15.15 1.79
CA LEU A 358 -19.10 -15.96 0.64
C LEU A 358 -18.31 -17.28 0.57
N PHE A 359 -17.26 -17.41 1.37
CA PHE A 359 -16.54 -18.66 1.58
C PHE A 359 -16.63 -19.10 3.04
N PRO A 360 -16.48 -20.39 3.32
CA PRO A 360 -16.49 -20.91 4.68
C PRO A 360 -15.37 -20.31 5.50
N MET A 361 -15.65 -20.09 6.78
CA MET A 361 -14.70 -19.61 7.78
C MET A 361 -14.72 -20.54 9.00
N ALA A 362 -13.59 -20.69 9.68
CA ALA A 362 -13.46 -21.46 10.90
C ALA A 362 -12.80 -20.64 12.00
N SER A 363 -13.32 -20.79 13.23
CA SER A 363 -12.64 -20.26 14.41
C SER A 363 -11.60 -21.28 14.88
N GLN A 364 -10.38 -20.80 15.13
CA GLN A 364 -9.25 -21.61 15.58
C GLN A 364 -8.71 -21.02 16.88
N LYS A 365 -8.40 -21.90 17.84
CA LYS A 365 -7.75 -21.52 19.11
C LYS A 365 -6.24 -21.38 18.92
N TYR A 366 -5.67 -20.40 19.61
CA TYR A 366 -4.24 -20.12 19.59
C TYR A 366 -3.66 -20.05 21.01
N PRO A 367 -2.35 -20.22 21.18
CA PRO A 367 -1.72 -20.15 22.50
C PRO A 367 -1.94 -18.80 23.17
N ALA A 368 -2.20 -18.83 24.48
CA ALA A 368 -2.17 -17.61 25.28
C ALA A 368 -0.73 -17.10 25.46
N SER A 369 -0.59 -15.78 25.64
CA SER A 369 0.70 -15.18 26.00
C SER A 369 1.09 -15.55 27.43
N ASP A 370 2.37 -15.81 27.65
CA ASP A 370 2.97 -15.95 28.99
C ASP A 370 3.64 -14.65 29.50
N VAL A 371 3.53 -13.56 28.70
CA VAL A 371 4.09 -12.26 29.06
C VAL A 371 3.18 -11.59 30.10
N PRO A 372 3.71 -11.16 31.25
CA PRO A 372 2.90 -10.58 32.31
C PRO A 372 2.07 -9.38 31.85
N GLY A 373 0.75 -9.42 32.10
CA GLY A 373 -0.21 -8.39 31.76
C GLY A 373 -0.81 -8.52 30.35
N GLU A 374 -0.23 -9.35 29.44
CA GLU A 374 -0.78 -9.59 28.12
C GLU A 374 -1.96 -10.57 28.17
N ILE A 375 -3.06 -10.19 27.51
CA ILE A 375 -4.26 -11.03 27.42
C ILE A 375 -4.61 -11.19 25.93
N THR A 376 -4.17 -12.28 25.33
CA THR A 376 -4.47 -12.60 23.93
C THR A 376 -5.90 -13.08 23.74
N ALA A 377 -6.46 -12.85 22.55
CA ALA A 377 -7.74 -13.46 22.18
C ALA A 377 -7.60 -14.99 22.10
N GLU A 378 -8.58 -15.72 22.65
CA GLU A 378 -8.57 -17.19 22.69
C GLU A 378 -8.58 -17.83 21.30
N SER A 379 -9.23 -17.16 20.34
CA SER A 379 -9.39 -17.67 18.97
C SER A 379 -9.42 -16.56 17.94
N GLN A 380 -9.01 -16.92 16.71
CA GLN A 380 -9.12 -16.09 15.51
C GLN A 380 -10.02 -16.80 14.48
N THR A 381 -10.73 -16.04 13.64
CA THR A 381 -11.62 -16.56 12.60
C THR A 381 -10.99 -16.38 11.24
N LEU A 382 -10.64 -17.48 10.56
CA LEU A 382 -9.92 -17.49 9.30
C LEU A 382 -10.73 -18.15 8.18
N PRO A 383 -10.57 -17.74 6.91
CA PRO A 383 -11.16 -18.44 5.79
C PRO A 383 -10.54 -19.84 5.65
N THR A 384 -11.39 -20.83 5.37
CA THR A 384 -10.94 -22.18 5.02
C THR A 384 -10.88 -22.35 3.50
N LYS A 385 -11.41 -21.39 2.74
CA LYS A 385 -11.38 -21.30 1.28
C LYS A 385 -11.41 -19.82 0.86
N PRO A 386 -10.63 -19.40 -0.15
CA PRO A 386 -9.53 -20.14 -0.82
C PRO A 386 -8.47 -20.64 0.16
N ALA A 387 -7.69 -21.65 -0.26
CA ALA A 387 -6.50 -22.00 0.50
C ALA A 387 -5.57 -20.77 0.63
N PRO A 388 -4.78 -20.64 1.71
CA PRO A 388 -3.91 -19.49 1.90
C PRO A 388 -2.87 -19.37 0.78
N TYR A 389 -2.59 -18.13 0.34
CA TYR A 389 -1.61 -17.88 -0.70
C TYR A 389 -0.16 -17.84 -0.18
N SER A 390 0.04 -17.76 1.12
CA SER A 390 1.34 -17.93 1.78
C SER A 390 1.28 -19.10 2.74
N ARG A 391 2.43 -19.78 2.93
CA ARG A 391 2.56 -20.87 3.91
C ARG A 391 2.19 -20.35 5.31
N GLN A 392 1.55 -21.20 6.11
CA GLN A 392 1.00 -20.83 7.41
C GLN A 392 1.85 -21.33 8.58
N GLU A 393 2.63 -22.34 8.35
CA GLU A 393 3.48 -23.00 9.33
C GLU A 393 4.90 -23.18 8.78
N LEU A 394 5.87 -23.12 9.65
CA LEU A 394 7.26 -23.39 9.37
C LEU A 394 7.74 -24.53 10.27
N SER A 395 8.26 -25.59 9.64
CA SER A 395 8.86 -26.74 10.29
C SER A 395 10.31 -26.91 9.87
N ALA A 396 11.03 -27.84 10.48
CA ALA A 396 12.41 -28.14 10.12
C ALA A 396 12.55 -28.52 8.62
N GLU A 397 11.56 -29.22 8.06
CA GLU A 397 11.53 -29.62 6.65
C GLU A 397 11.35 -28.43 5.70
N SER A 398 10.86 -27.32 6.21
CA SER A 398 10.68 -26.07 5.47
C SER A 398 11.91 -25.17 5.45
N LEU A 399 13.02 -25.60 6.06
CA LEU A 399 14.27 -24.83 6.08
C LEU A 399 14.99 -24.91 4.73
N THR A 400 15.90 -23.97 4.50
CA THR A 400 16.66 -23.88 3.24
C THR A 400 17.39 -25.17 2.92
N ASN A 401 17.36 -25.58 1.66
CA ASN A 401 18.17 -26.68 1.10
C ASN A 401 19.19 -26.16 0.07
N ARG A 402 19.54 -24.87 0.15
CA ARG A 402 20.45 -24.21 -0.80
C ARG A 402 21.84 -24.83 -0.82
N THR A 403 22.40 -25.11 0.34
CA THR A 403 23.58 -25.94 0.54
C THR A 403 23.46 -26.75 1.85
N PRO A 404 24.20 -27.85 2.02
CA PRO A 404 24.21 -28.60 3.29
C PRO A 404 24.58 -27.74 4.49
N GLU A 405 25.56 -26.84 4.35
CA GLU A 405 26.04 -25.94 5.41
C GLU A 405 24.94 -24.91 5.78
N ALA A 406 24.25 -24.33 4.79
CA ALA A 406 23.17 -23.41 5.03
C ALA A 406 21.99 -24.11 5.71
N HIS A 407 21.69 -25.37 5.32
CA HIS A 407 20.63 -26.16 5.95
C HIS A 407 20.97 -26.46 7.43
N GLN A 408 22.19 -26.95 7.70
CA GLN A 408 22.61 -27.27 9.07
C GLN A 408 22.57 -26.03 9.97
N TRP A 409 23.11 -24.91 9.49
CA TRP A 409 23.04 -23.64 10.21
C TRP A 409 21.60 -23.22 10.49
N ALA A 410 20.73 -23.29 9.50
CA ALA A 410 19.32 -22.93 9.65
C ALA A 410 18.61 -23.82 10.68
N LEU A 411 18.91 -25.12 10.69
CA LEU A 411 18.37 -26.08 11.64
C LEU A 411 18.83 -25.79 13.08
N ASP A 412 20.09 -25.43 13.26
CA ASP A 412 20.68 -25.14 14.59
C ASP A 412 20.11 -23.81 15.14
N GLU A 413 19.87 -22.81 14.29
CA GLU A 413 19.22 -21.57 14.69
C GLU A 413 17.73 -21.77 14.95
N PHE A 414 17.02 -22.51 14.08
CA PHE A 414 15.58 -22.76 14.20
C PHE A 414 15.19 -23.39 15.54
N ARG A 415 16.02 -24.31 16.05
CA ARG A 415 15.80 -24.96 17.34
C ARG A 415 15.83 -24.02 18.55
N LYS A 416 16.36 -22.81 18.41
CA LYS A 416 16.42 -21.78 19.46
C LYS A 416 15.16 -20.96 19.56
N PHE A 417 14.32 -20.98 18.52
CA PHE A 417 13.15 -20.13 18.41
C PHE A 417 11.91 -20.76 19.05
N ASN A 418 11.00 -19.89 19.48
CA ASN A 418 9.67 -20.26 19.91
C ASN A 418 8.71 -20.29 18.72
N GLY A 419 7.78 -21.27 18.68
CA GLY A 419 6.69 -21.34 17.73
C GLY A 419 7.05 -21.92 16.36
N GLY A 420 6.24 -21.64 15.37
CA GLY A 420 6.32 -22.16 13.99
C GLY A 420 5.11 -21.85 13.15
N GLY A 421 3.99 -21.41 13.78
CA GLY A 421 2.73 -21.10 13.13
C GLY A 421 2.29 -19.65 13.35
N GLN A 422 1.11 -19.32 12.82
CA GLN A 422 0.47 -18.02 13.01
C GLN A 422 0.04 -17.81 14.48
N PHE A 423 -0.03 -16.54 14.88
CA PHE A 423 -0.58 -16.11 16.18
C PHE A 423 0.09 -16.75 17.42
N VAL A 424 1.35 -17.15 17.31
CA VAL A 424 2.16 -17.50 18.47
C VAL A 424 2.64 -16.21 19.13
N PRO A 425 2.33 -15.95 20.40
CA PRO A 425 2.72 -14.71 21.08
C PRO A 425 4.24 -14.59 21.21
N LEU A 426 4.73 -13.36 21.15
CA LEU A 426 6.15 -13.06 21.38
C LEU A 426 6.52 -13.37 22.84
N LYS A 427 7.75 -13.85 23.05
CA LYS A 427 8.32 -14.12 24.37
C LYS A 427 9.32 -13.04 24.79
N VAL A 428 9.46 -12.89 26.10
CA VAL A 428 10.53 -12.05 26.69
C VAL A 428 11.85 -12.82 26.63
N GLY A 429 12.85 -12.24 25.97
CA GLY A 429 14.21 -12.80 25.91
C GLY A 429 14.42 -13.99 24.98
N GLN A 430 13.36 -14.60 24.44
CA GLN A 430 13.46 -15.67 23.44
C GLN A 430 12.80 -15.20 22.14
N GLU A 431 13.49 -15.37 21.02
CA GLU A 431 12.92 -15.01 19.71
C GLU A 431 11.82 -16.00 19.30
N THR A 432 10.74 -15.45 18.78
CA THR A 432 9.57 -16.17 18.27
C THR A 432 9.56 -16.07 16.75
N ILE A 433 9.20 -17.16 16.09
CA ILE A 433 9.01 -17.22 14.64
C ILE A 433 7.75 -16.42 14.25
N ILE A 434 7.90 -15.53 13.28
CA ILE A 434 6.81 -14.78 12.66
C ILE A 434 6.71 -15.24 11.21
N PHE A 435 5.65 -16.02 10.93
CA PHE A 435 5.42 -16.59 9.59
C PHE A 435 3.92 -16.69 9.25
N PRO A 436 3.46 -16.13 8.09
CA PRO A 436 4.21 -15.22 7.22
C PRO A 436 4.86 -14.08 8.00
N GLY A 437 5.94 -13.49 7.48
CA GLY A 437 6.69 -12.45 8.17
C GLY A 437 5.93 -11.13 8.35
N PHE A 438 6.58 -10.11 8.88
CA PHE A 438 5.96 -8.79 9.10
C PHE A 438 5.59 -8.06 7.82
N ASP A 439 6.29 -8.29 6.70
CA ASP A 439 5.85 -7.82 5.39
C ASP A 439 4.54 -8.52 4.93
N GLY A 440 4.14 -9.59 5.66
CA GLY A 440 2.94 -10.36 5.37
C GLY A 440 3.02 -11.22 4.12
N GLY A 441 1.97 -11.97 3.87
CA GLY A 441 1.75 -12.66 2.60
C GLY A 441 1.48 -11.68 1.47
N ALA A 442 0.54 -10.74 1.66
CA ALA A 442 0.30 -9.62 0.74
C ALA A 442 0.78 -8.29 1.34
N GLU A 443 1.01 -7.34 0.45
CA GLU A 443 1.46 -5.99 0.74
C GLU A 443 0.59 -4.94 0.02
N TRP A 444 0.92 -3.66 0.17
CA TRP A 444 0.17 -2.51 -0.34
C TRP A 444 -0.12 -2.56 -1.85
N GLY A 445 0.63 -3.32 -2.62
CA GLY A 445 0.40 -3.54 -4.05
C GLY A 445 -0.98 -4.12 -4.36
N GLY A 446 -1.52 -4.95 -3.45
CA GLY A 446 -2.86 -5.51 -3.55
C GLY A 446 -3.03 -6.48 -4.71
N SER A 447 -4.27 -6.64 -5.15
CA SER A 447 -4.68 -7.59 -6.19
C SER A 447 -5.25 -6.91 -7.42
N ALA A 448 -5.26 -7.63 -8.56
CA ALA A 448 -6.00 -7.26 -9.76
C ALA A 448 -7.09 -8.30 -10.03
N PHE A 449 -8.28 -7.85 -10.45
CA PHE A 449 -9.42 -8.73 -10.71
C PHE A 449 -9.84 -8.66 -12.17
N ASP A 450 -9.98 -9.82 -12.81
CA ASP A 450 -10.51 -9.95 -14.15
C ASP A 450 -12.01 -10.24 -14.11
N PRO A 451 -12.87 -9.27 -14.45
CA PRO A 451 -14.32 -9.44 -14.40
C PRO A 451 -14.86 -10.41 -15.48
N GLU A 452 -14.08 -10.70 -16.54
CA GLU A 452 -14.47 -11.62 -17.59
C GLU A 452 -14.41 -13.08 -17.13
N THR A 453 -13.45 -13.40 -16.26
CA THR A 453 -13.18 -14.79 -15.83
C THR A 453 -13.45 -15.03 -14.33
N GLY A 454 -13.60 -13.99 -13.54
CA GLY A 454 -13.71 -14.07 -12.08
C GLY A 454 -12.39 -14.37 -11.37
N MET A 455 -11.26 -14.14 -12.06
CA MET A 455 -9.93 -14.42 -11.53
C MET A 455 -9.34 -13.24 -10.78
N LEU A 456 -8.80 -13.52 -9.59
CA LEU A 456 -8.01 -12.59 -8.78
C LEU A 456 -6.53 -12.92 -8.92
N TYR A 457 -5.72 -11.93 -9.28
CA TYR A 457 -4.26 -12.04 -9.39
C TYR A 457 -3.60 -11.29 -8.26
N LEU A 458 -2.69 -11.92 -7.54
CA LEU A 458 -1.92 -11.28 -6.47
C LEU A 458 -0.53 -11.90 -6.33
N ASN A 459 0.43 -11.08 -6.00
CA ASN A 459 1.76 -11.51 -5.61
C ASN A 459 1.85 -11.65 -4.08
N ALA A 460 2.69 -12.56 -3.62
CA ALA A 460 2.82 -12.88 -2.21
C ALA A 460 4.27 -13.10 -1.79
N ASN A 461 4.57 -12.74 -0.54
CA ASN A 461 5.82 -12.99 0.13
C ASN A 461 5.76 -14.30 0.94
N GLU A 462 6.89 -15.00 0.97
CA GLU A 462 7.11 -16.24 1.71
C GLU A 462 8.36 -16.11 2.60
N MET A 463 8.45 -15.00 3.34
CA MET A 463 9.61 -14.66 4.16
C MET A 463 9.36 -14.94 5.64
N MET A 464 10.31 -15.58 6.31
CA MET A 464 10.28 -15.73 7.76
C MET A 464 10.98 -14.55 8.42
N TRP A 465 10.37 -14.05 9.49
CA TRP A 465 10.96 -13.10 10.42
C TRP A 465 11.02 -13.70 11.83
N ARG A 466 11.77 -13.06 12.69
CA ARG A 466 11.89 -13.41 14.10
C ARG A 466 11.89 -12.17 14.97
N ALA A 467 11.33 -12.28 16.14
CA ALA A 467 11.20 -11.17 17.08
C ALA A 467 11.05 -11.65 18.52
N SER A 468 11.31 -10.77 19.47
CA SER A 468 11.08 -11.00 20.90
C SER A 468 10.65 -9.71 21.59
N LEU A 469 10.31 -9.82 22.86
CA LEU A 469 10.12 -8.70 23.76
C LEU A 469 11.29 -8.57 24.71
N ALA A 470 11.54 -7.34 25.16
CA ALA A 470 12.48 -7.05 26.23
C ALA A 470 11.82 -6.12 27.26
N GLU A 471 12.19 -6.25 28.51
CA GLU A 471 11.69 -5.39 29.57
C GLU A 471 12.22 -3.96 29.41
N ASN A 472 11.33 -2.97 29.56
CA ASN A 472 11.71 -1.56 29.59
C ASN A 472 12.35 -1.24 30.94
N GLN A 473 13.52 -0.66 30.92
CA GLN A 473 14.16 -0.13 32.13
C GLN A 473 13.55 1.24 32.49
N THR A 474 13.46 1.53 33.76
CA THR A 474 12.79 2.73 34.28
C THR A 474 13.66 4.00 34.25
N ASN A 475 14.99 3.87 34.03
CA ASN A 475 15.90 5.01 33.99
C ASN A 475 15.85 5.72 32.61
N ASN A 476 15.98 7.04 32.62
CA ASN A 476 16.11 7.86 31.43
C ASN A 476 17.59 8.06 31.10
N SER A 477 18.09 7.35 30.13
CA SER A 477 19.44 7.53 29.60
C SER A 477 19.43 7.57 28.08
N GLY A 478 20.49 8.04 27.44
CA GLY A 478 20.60 8.05 25.98
C GLY A 478 20.35 6.68 25.36
N ARG A 479 20.85 5.61 25.99
CA ARG A 479 20.59 4.22 25.57
C ARG A 479 19.13 3.83 25.74
N GLN A 480 18.48 4.19 26.84
CA GLN A 480 17.07 3.87 27.05
C GLN A 480 16.16 4.63 26.08
N LEU A 481 16.43 5.89 25.83
CA LEU A 481 15.76 6.66 24.79
C LEU A 481 15.91 6.03 23.40
N TYR A 482 17.13 5.50 23.11
CA TYR A 482 17.38 4.74 21.87
C TYR A 482 16.54 3.46 21.81
N LEU A 483 16.63 2.63 22.85
CA LEU A 483 15.89 1.36 22.91
C LEU A 483 14.38 1.57 22.76
N LYS A 484 13.85 2.65 23.30
CA LYS A 484 12.43 3.01 23.24
C LYS A 484 11.98 3.51 21.88
N ASN A 485 12.77 4.39 21.24
CA ASN A 485 12.30 5.14 20.08
C ASN A 485 12.94 4.71 18.77
N CYS A 486 14.09 4.05 18.80
CA CYS A 486 14.92 3.80 17.62
C CYS A 486 15.17 2.32 17.37
N ALA A 487 15.30 1.52 18.42
CA ALA A 487 15.70 0.12 18.33
C ALA A 487 14.70 -0.75 17.56
N VAL A 488 13.43 -0.38 17.51
CA VAL A 488 12.39 -1.07 16.74
C VAL A 488 12.80 -1.29 15.28
N CYS A 489 13.49 -0.31 14.68
CA CYS A 489 14.00 -0.41 13.31
C CYS A 489 15.50 -0.69 13.27
N HIS A 490 16.27 -0.09 14.21
CA HIS A 490 17.73 -0.10 14.17
C HIS A 490 18.35 -1.22 14.99
N GLY A 491 17.54 -2.06 15.66
CA GLY A 491 17.98 -3.15 16.52
C GLY A 491 18.54 -2.69 17.87
N ASP A 492 18.47 -3.53 18.90
CA ASP A 492 19.00 -3.23 20.24
C ASP A 492 20.53 -3.05 20.25
N ASP A 493 21.20 -3.64 19.27
CA ASP A 493 22.63 -3.68 19.02
C ASP A 493 23.11 -2.71 17.94
N LEU A 494 22.27 -1.79 17.49
CA LEU A 494 22.49 -0.85 16.38
C LEU A 494 22.64 -1.52 15.00
N LYS A 495 22.42 -2.84 14.87
CA LYS A 495 22.62 -3.62 13.65
C LYS A 495 21.34 -3.98 12.89
N GLY A 496 20.22 -3.29 13.20
CA GLY A 496 18.95 -3.46 12.52
C GLY A 496 18.96 -2.93 11.07
N ASN A 497 17.79 -2.67 10.51
CA ASN A 497 17.65 -2.20 9.13
C ASN A 497 16.91 -0.85 9.05
N PRO A 498 17.62 0.26 8.77
CA PRO A 498 19.07 0.36 8.50
C PRO A 498 19.93 0.24 9.77
N SER A 499 21.15 -0.30 9.63
CA SER A 499 22.11 -0.33 10.72
C SER A 499 22.62 1.07 11.06
N LEU A 500 22.77 1.35 12.36
CA LEU A 500 23.42 2.55 12.92
C LEU A 500 24.82 2.25 13.45
N ASP A 501 25.32 1.02 13.26
CA ASP A 501 26.68 0.66 13.64
C ASP A 501 27.69 1.59 12.95
N GLY A 502 28.56 2.22 13.74
CA GLY A 502 29.53 3.22 13.26
C GLY A 502 28.92 4.52 12.74
N VAL A 503 27.68 4.85 13.11
CA VAL A 503 27.00 6.10 12.66
C VAL A 503 27.75 7.35 13.09
N GLY A 504 28.45 7.33 14.26
CA GLY A 504 29.24 8.45 14.75
C GLY A 504 30.44 8.81 13.89
N ALA A 505 30.97 7.85 13.10
CA ALA A 505 32.04 8.12 12.13
C ALA A 505 31.51 8.79 10.84
N LYS A 506 30.20 8.75 10.59
CA LYS A 506 29.57 9.22 9.34
C LYS A 506 28.80 10.53 9.48
N HIS A 507 28.35 10.83 10.69
CA HIS A 507 27.48 11.98 10.96
C HIS A 507 27.92 12.74 12.20
N SER A 508 27.82 14.10 12.15
CA SER A 508 28.05 14.95 13.32
C SER A 508 26.85 14.93 14.28
N ALA A 509 27.04 15.37 15.53
CA ALA A 509 25.97 15.55 16.50
C ALA A 509 24.82 16.41 15.98
N ALA A 510 25.13 17.48 15.27
CA ALA A 510 24.13 18.37 14.67
C ALA A 510 23.32 17.66 13.58
N ALA A 511 23.97 16.86 12.74
CA ALA A 511 23.28 16.07 11.69
C ALA A 511 22.36 15.00 12.31
N ILE A 512 22.83 14.26 13.33
CA ILE A 512 22.02 13.29 14.06
C ILE A 512 20.82 13.96 14.74
N THR A 513 21.04 15.09 15.43
CA THR A 513 19.98 15.88 16.06
C THR A 513 18.91 16.30 15.05
N ASN A 514 19.35 16.78 13.88
CA ASN A 514 18.43 17.22 12.83
C ASN A 514 17.62 16.04 12.27
N ILE A 515 18.27 14.89 12.04
CA ILE A 515 17.60 13.65 11.58
C ILE A 515 16.56 13.19 12.61
N ILE A 516 16.86 13.21 13.90
CA ILE A 516 15.89 12.82 14.95
C ILE A 516 14.70 13.77 14.96
N ARG A 517 14.92 15.07 14.86
CA ARG A 517 13.85 16.07 14.87
C ARG A 517 12.96 16.05 13.65
N GLN A 518 13.58 15.92 12.48
CA GLN A 518 12.89 16.05 11.21
C GLN A 518 12.55 14.70 10.57
N GLY A 519 13.19 13.60 11.02
CA GLY A 519 13.17 12.31 10.37
C GLY A 519 14.02 12.28 9.09
N ALA A 520 14.15 11.12 8.47
CA ALA A 520 14.86 10.91 7.20
C ALA A 520 14.31 9.69 6.47
N GLY A 521 13.95 9.82 5.21
CA GLY A 521 13.40 8.72 4.43
C GLY A 521 12.18 8.07 5.11
N ARG A 522 12.27 6.79 5.51
CA ARG A 522 11.22 6.08 6.27
C ARG A 522 11.24 6.39 7.77
N MET A 523 12.34 6.93 8.30
CA MET A 523 12.45 7.27 9.71
C MET A 523 11.51 8.45 10.06
N PRO A 524 10.56 8.29 11.00
CA PRO A 524 9.66 9.37 11.40
C PRO A 524 10.42 10.46 12.16
N ALA A 525 9.80 11.65 12.30
CA ALA A 525 10.21 12.63 13.28
C ALA A 525 9.77 12.20 14.68
N PHE A 526 10.47 12.69 15.68
CA PHE A 526 10.13 12.48 17.09
C PHE A 526 9.81 13.82 17.77
N PRO A 527 8.62 14.41 17.48
CA PRO A 527 8.25 15.74 17.99
C PRO A 527 8.03 15.76 19.51
N ASN A 528 7.83 14.58 20.11
CA ASN A 528 7.60 14.44 21.56
C ASN A 528 8.89 14.37 22.39
N LEU A 529 10.06 14.24 21.74
CA LEU A 529 11.34 14.23 22.44
C LEU A 529 11.78 15.65 22.78
N GLN A 530 12.14 15.86 24.05
CA GLN A 530 12.70 17.13 24.52
C GLN A 530 14.12 17.34 23.95
N GLN A 531 14.60 18.59 24.00
CA GLN A 531 15.96 18.91 23.54
C GLN A 531 17.05 18.10 24.29
N SER A 532 16.86 17.90 25.59
CA SER A 532 17.73 17.06 26.43
C SER A 532 17.77 15.62 25.99
N ASP A 533 16.60 15.05 25.63
CA ASP A 533 16.47 13.68 25.17
C ASP A 533 17.19 13.46 23.83
N ILE A 534 17.01 14.40 22.90
CA ILE A 534 17.67 14.36 21.59
C ILE A 534 19.19 14.48 21.76
N ALA A 535 19.65 15.34 22.66
CA ALA A 535 21.08 15.50 22.94
C ALA A 535 21.70 14.22 23.53
N ALA A 536 20.99 13.58 24.48
CA ALA A 536 21.44 12.30 25.06
C ALA A 536 21.45 11.15 24.05
N LEU A 537 20.44 11.08 23.19
CA LEU A 537 20.38 10.15 22.06
C LEU A 537 21.55 10.36 21.10
N ALA A 538 21.81 11.60 20.70
CA ALA A 538 22.92 11.92 19.80
C ALA A 538 24.26 11.55 20.42
N GLN A 539 24.47 11.82 21.71
CA GLN A 539 25.67 11.43 22.42
C GLN A 539 25.84 9.91 22.45
N TYR A 540 24.78 9.16 22.80
CA TYR A 540 24.80 7.69 22.78
C TYR A 540 25.16 7.13 21.40
N LEU A 541 24.59 7.65 20.33
CA LEU A 541 24.86 7.22 18.96
C LEU A 541 26.27 7.55 18.47
N LEU A 542 26.89 8.62 19.03
CA LEU A 542 28.26 9.03 18.66
C LEU A 542 29.34 8.26 19.40
N SER A 543 29.19 8.06 20.71
CA SER A 543 30.25 7.56 21.58
C SER A 543 29.93 6.21 22.24
N GLY A 544 28.67 5.74 22.17
CA GLY A 544 28.20 4.60 22.96
C GLY A 544 28.00 4.92 24.46
N GLU A 545 28.35 6.14 24.91
CA GLU A 545 28.20 6.54 26.29
C GLU A 545 26.75 6.89 26.61
N SER A 546 26.24 6.38 27.71
CA SER A 546 24.86 6.58 28.15
C SER A 546 24.85 7.20 29.55
N LYS A 547 24.66 8.53 29.62
CA LYS A 547 24.47 9.24 30.88
C LYS A 547 23.00 9.22 31.28
N GLU A 548 22.74 9.04 32.58
CA GLU A 548 21.39 9.20 33.13
C GLU A 548 20.98 10.68 33.07
N LEU A 549 19.75 10.90 32.58
CA LEU A 549 19.14 12.23 32.58
C LEU A 549 18.35 12.42 33.87
N GLN A 550 18.59 13.50 34.57
CA GLN A 550 17.71 13.95 35.66
C GLN A 550 16.39 14.41 35.02
N SER A 551 15.36 13.62 35.12
CA SER A 551 14.04 13.95 34.56
C SER A 551 13.09 14.33 35.69
N ASN A 552 12.57 15.53 35.64
CA ASN A 552 11.43 16.01 36.44
C ASN A 552 10.08 15.78 35.70
N ALA A 553 10.09 15.13 34.57
CA ALA A 553 8.85 14.83 33.84
C ALA A 553 8.19 13.58 34.44
N THR A 554 6.94 13.69 34.85
CA THR A 554 6.05 12.56 35.11
C THR A 554 6.05 11.67 33.86
N VAL A 555 6.72 10.53 33.96
CA VAL A 555 6.74 9.51 32.91
C VAL A 555 5.32 9.00 32.79
N ALA A 556 4.59 9.36 31.73
CA ALA A 556 3.36 8.67 31.37
C ALA A 556 3.67 7.16 31.38
N SER A 557 2.83 6.36 32.00
CA SER A 557 3.07 4.92 32.21
C SER A 557 3.47 4.27 30.89
N GLN A 558 4.71 3.82 30.82
CA GLN A 558 5.23 3.19 29.63
C GLN A 558 4.86 1.71 29.62
N PRO A 559 4.66 1.09 28.45
CA PRO A 559 4.50 -0.35 28.38
C PRO A 559 5.68 -1.03 29.10
N LYS A 560 5.38 -2.03 29.91
CA LYS A 560 6.40 -2.77 30.66
C LYS A 560 7.41 -3.46 29.75
N TYR A 561 6.95 -3.89 28.57
CA TYR A 561 7.77 -4.58 27.58
C TYR A 561 7.77 -3.80 26.27
N ARG A 562 8.85 -3.93 25.51
CA ARG A 562 9.04 -3.36 24.19
C ARG A 562 9.48 -4.42 23.19
N PHE A 563 9.14 -4.21 21.96
CA PHE A 563 9.59 -4.99 20.81
C PHE A 563 11.10 -4.80 20.58
N THR A 564 11.85 -5.89 20.27
CA THR A 564 13.30 -5.86 20.07
C THR A 564 13.73 -5.59 18.64
N GLY A 565 12.77 -5.35 17.72
CA GLY A 565 13.02 -4.98 16.33
C GLY A 565 12.76 -6.09 15.33
N TYR A 566 12.68 -5.67 14.08
CA TYR A 566 12.41 -6.52 12.92
C TYR A 566 13.67 -7.25 12.48
N LYS A 567 13.70 -8.58 12.61
CA LYS A 567 14.83 -9.41 12.23
C LYS A 567 14.40 -10.49 11.24
N ARG A 568 15.03 -10.49 10.06
CA ARG A 568 14.82 -11.54 9.06
C ARG A 568 15.60 -12.79 9.46
N PHE A 569 15.07 -13.96 9.08
CA PHE A 569 15.79 -15.21 9.19
C PHE A 569 16.54 -15.48 7.89
N LEU A 570 17.79 -15.03 7.86
CA LEU A 570 18.71 -15.17 6.72
C LEU A 570 19.88 -16.06 7.13
N ASP A 571 20.37 -16.87 6.17
CA ASP A 571 21.58 -17.65 6.34
C ASP A 571 22.84 -16.76 6.38
N PRO A 572 24.03 -17.30 6.70
CA PRO A 572 25.26 -16.52 6.79
C PRO A 572 25.67 -15.82 5.49
N GLU A 573 25.17 -16.27 4.32
CA GLU A 573 25.39 -15.62 3.03
C GLU A 573 24.33 -14.54 2.71
N GLY A 574 23.33 -14.36 3.60
CA GLY A 574 22.29 -13.32 3.49
C GLY A 574 21.07 -13.72 2.66
N TYR A 575 20.87 -14.99 2.37
CA TYR A 575 19.66 -15.51 1.71
C TYR A 575 18.64 -16.02 2.73
N PRO A 576 17.34 -16.05 2.37
CA PRO A 576 16.32 -16.59 3.27
C PRO A 576 16.65 -18.02 3.71
N ALA A 577 16.67 -18.26 5.02
CA ALA A 577 17.03 -19.55 5.60
C ALA A 577 15.89 -20.58 5.56
N ILE A 578 14.91 -20.37 4.70
CA ILE A 578 13.77 -21.26 4.43
C ILE A 578 13.80 -21.77 3.00
N ALA A 579 13.11 -22.88 2.75
CA ALA A 579 12.97 -23.44 1.40
C ALA A 579 12.24 -22.49 0.44
N THR A 580 12.65 -22.52 -0.83
CA THR A 580 11.96 -21.82 -1.91
C THR A 580 10.54 -22.35 -2.15
N PRO A 581 9.62 -21.58 -2.79
CA PRO A 581 9.83 -20.22 -3.29
C PRO A 581 9.75 -19.17 -2.16
N TRP A 582 10.51 -18.07 -2.31
CA TRP A 582 10.49 -16.94 -1.38
C TRP A 582 9.51 -15.83 -1.75
N GLY A 583 8.89 -15.98 -2.90
CA GLY A 583 7.82 -15.15 -3.40
C GLY A 583 7.04 -15.87 -4.48
N THR A 584 5.74 -15.57 -4.60
CA THR A 584 4.84 -16.21 -5.56
C THR A 584 3.94 -15.21 -6.26
N LEU A 585 3.48 -15.56 -7.47
CA LEU A 585 2.37 -14.92 -8.16
C LEU A 585 1.25 -15.94 -8.29
N ASN A 586 0.04 -15.52 -7.94
CA ASN A 586 -1.10 -16.40 -7.76
C ASN A 586 -2.29 -15.95 -8.61
N ALA A 587 -3.05 -16.90 -9.15
CA ALA A 587 -4.34 -16.68 -9.78
C ALA A 587 -5.40 -17.54 -9.11
N ILE A 588 -6.38 -16.90 -8.48
CA ILE A 588 -7.45 -17.53 -7.71
C ILE A 588 -8.80 -17.24 -8.38
N ASN A 589 -9.57 -18.27 -8.68
CA ASN A 589 -10.92 -18.11 -9.19
C ASN A 589 -11.88 -17.81 -8.02
N LEU A 590 -12.35 -16.57 -7.91
CA LEU A 590 -13.26 -16.18 -6.83
C LEU A 590 -14.67 -16.75 -6.96
N ASN A 591 -15.05 -17.30 -8.11
CA ASN A 591 -16.33 -18.00 -8.23
C ASN A 591 -16.32 -19.33 -7.48
N THR A 592 -15.17 -20.01 -7.45
CA THR A 592 -15.01 -21.34 -6.88
C THR A 592 -14.11 -21.38 -5.64
N GLY A 593 -13.23 -20.40 -5.47
CA GLY A 593 -12.18 -20.37 -4.43
C GLY A 593 -11.00 -21.30 -4.72
N GLU A 594 -10.84 -21.77 -5.99
CA GLU A 594 -9.74 -22.65 -6.39
C GLU A 594 -8.64 -21.87 -7.09
N TYR A 595 -7.39 -22.35 -6.97
CA TYR A 595 -6.27 -21.81 -7.73
C TYR A 595 -6.36 -22.28 -9.18
N ALA A 596 -6.21 -21.35 -10.14
CA ALA A 596 -5.91 -21.69 -11.52
C ALA A 596 -4.42 -22.00 -11.67
N TRP A 597 -3.57 -21.20 -11.05
CA TRP A 597 -2.14 -21.43 -11.01
C TRP A 597 -1.48 -20.65 -9.84
N LYS A 598 -0.33 -21.14 -9.39
CA LYS A 598 0.59 -20.50 -8.45
C LYS A 598 2.01 -20.78 -8.93
N ILE A 599 2.80 -19.72 -9.14
CA ILE A 599 4.16 -19.80 -9.67
C ILE A 599 5.15 -19.04 -8.79
N PRO A 600 6.45 -19.42 -8.73
CA PRO A 600 7.49 -18.59 -8.15
C PRO A 600 7.54 -17.22 -8.84
N PHE A 601 7.75 -16.16 -8.04
CA PHE A 601 7.79 -14.81 -8.56
C PHE A 601 9.01 -14.04 -8.05
N GLY A 602 9.83 -13.54 -8.99
CA GLY A 602 11.12 -12.96 -8.73
C GLY A 602 12.24 -14.00 -8.58
N GLU A 603 13.46 -13.54 -8.55
CA GLU A 603 14.64 -14.37 -8.31
C GLU A 603 15.80 -13.53 -7.76
N TYR A 604 16.82 -14.21 -7.29
CA TYR A 604 18.12 -13.63 -6.98
C TYR A 604 19.04 -13.88 -8.15
N PRO A 605 19.47 -12.86 -8.94
CA PRO A 605 20.24 -13.04 -10.16
C PRO A 605 21.54 -13.81 -9.96
N GLU A 606 22.20 -13.60 -8.82
CA GLU A 606 23.44 -14.30 -8.46
C GLU A 606 23.26 -15.79 -8.19
N LEU A 607 22.09 -16.19 -7.67
CA LEU A 607 21.73 -17.60 -7.50
C LEU A 607 21.33 -18.23 -8.82
N ALA A 608 20.57 -17.50 -9.63
CA ALA A 608 20.18 -17.95 -10.97
C ALA A 608 21.40 -18.19 -11.88
N ALA A 609 22.44 -17.34 -11.79
CA ALA A 609 23.71 -17.53 -12.49
C ALA A 609 24.47 -18.80 -12.04
N LYS A 610 24.28 -19.24 -10.80
CA LYS A 610 24.81 -20.48 -10.25
C LYS A 610 23.91 -21.71 -10.49
N GLY A 611 22.85 -21.56 -11.29
CA GLY A 611 21.91 -22.65 -11.65
C GLY A 611 20.66 -22.76 -10.76
N MET A 612 20.57 -22.02 -9.63
CA MET A 612 19.39 -21.99 -8.76
C MET A 612 18.38 -20.95 -9.25
N LYS A 613 17.58 -21.32 -10.24
CA LYS A 613 16.55 -20.47 -10.86
C LYS A 613 15.20 -20.58 -10.13
N ASN A 614 14.29 -19.61 -10.42
CA ASN A 614 12.92 -19.61 -9.90
C ASN A 614 12.83 -19.66 -8.36
N THR A 615 13.76 -19.00 -7.70
CA THR A 615 13.80 -18.97 -6.22
C THR A 615 12.60 -18.23 -5.62
N GLY A 616 11.94 -17.38 -6.41
CA GLY A 616 11.10 -16.33 -5.84
C GLY A 616 11.96 -15.27 -5.15
N SER A 617 11.39 -14.13 -4.86
CA SER A 617 12.04 -13.10 -4.04
C SER A 617 11.00 -12.20 -3.36
N GLU A 618 11.44 -11.37 -2.43
CA GLU A 618 10.60 -10.32 -1.85
C GLU A 618 10.02 -9.44 -2.94
N ASN A 619 8.72 -9.12 -2.79
CA ASN A 619 7.96 -8.37 -3.77
C ASN A 619 6.89 -7.52 -3.06
N TYR A 620 6.56 -6.33 -3.60
CA TYR A 620 5.72 -5.36 -2.90
C TYR A 620 4.66 -4.69 -3.76
N GLY A 621 4.97 -4.28 -4.99
CA GLY A 621 4.00 -3.71 -5.92
C GLY A 621 2.94 -4.71 -6.36
N GLY A 622 1.90 -4.25 -7.02
CA GLY A 622 0.79 -5.10 -7.46
C GLY A 622 0.75 -5.30 -8.97
N PRO A 623 -0.09 -6.24 -9.43
CA PRO A 623 -0.34 -6.49 -10.85
C PRO A 623 -1.36 -5.52 -11.45
N VAL A 624 -1.36 -5.46 -12.80
CA VAL A 624 -2.45 -4.96 -13.63
C VAL A 624 -2.84 -6.05 -14.62
N VAL A 625 -4.14 -6.32 -14.77
CA VAL A 625 -4.65 -7.32 -15.71
C VAL A 625 -5.40 -6.66 -16.87
N THR A 626 -5.31 -7.22 -18.08
CA THR A 626 -5.90 -6.62 -19.28
C THR A 626 -6.81 -7.57 -20.03
N ALA A 627 -7.77 -7.01 -20.79
CA ALA A 627 -8.58 -7.76 -21.77
C ALA A 627 -7.72 -8.37 -22.88
N GLY A 628 -6.49 -7.89 -23.10
CA GLY A 628 -5.50 -8.48 -24.01
C GLY A 628 -4.96 -9.85 -23.57
N GLY A 629 -5.39 -10.34 -22.39
CA GLY A 629 -5.02 -11.64 -21.86
C GLY A 629 -3.73 -11.65 -21.05
N LEU A 630 -3.28 -10.50 -20.54
CA LEU A 630 -1.99 -10.31 -19.91
C LEU A 630 -2.14 -9.84 -18.45
N VAL A 631 -1.19 -10.27 -17.62
CA VAL A 631 -0.91 -9.72 -16.29
C VAL A 631 0.45 -9.05 -16.33
N PHE A 632 0.48 -7.73 -16.18
CA PHE A 632 1.71 -6.95 -16.07
C PHE A 632 2.08 -6.73 -14.61
N ILE A 633 3.33 -7.00 -14.25
CA ILE A 633 3.85 -6.80 -12.90
C ILE A 633 5.37 -6.61 -12.90
N ALA A 634 5.86 -5.68 -12.09
CA ALA A 634 7.27 -5.52 -11.75
C ALA A 634 7.53 -6.03 -10.33
N ALA A 635 7.26 -5.25 -9.31
CA ALA A 635 7.13 -5.60 -7.89
C ALA A 635 8.36 -6.22 -7.19
N THR A 636 9.33 -6.80 -7.90
CA THR A 636 10.47 -7.53 -7.34
C THR A 636 11.65 -6.61 -7.00
N ASN A 637 12.36 -6.90 -5.90
CA ASN A 637 13.44 -6.06 -5.39
C ASN A 637 14.80 -6.31 -6.02
N PHE A 638 15.10 -7.56 -6.41
CA PHE A 638 16.47 -7.98 -6.70
C PHE A 638 16.77 -8.16 -8.19
N ASP A 639 15.82 -8.66 -8.97
CA ASP A 639 16.03 -8.93 -10.38
C ASP A 639 15.71 -7.74 -11.30
N ARG A 640 15.08 -6.69 -10.79
CA ARG A 640 14.71 -5.47 -11.52
C ARG A 640 13.91 -5.72 -12.79
N LYS A 641 13.14 -6.79 -12.86
CA LYS A 641 12.43 -7.16 -14.08
C LYS A 641 10.98 -6.65 -14.08
N PHE A 642 10.56 -6.19 -15.25
CA PHE A 642 9.15 -5.95 -15.55
C PHE A 642 8.68 -7.06 -16.48
N ARG A 643 7.55 -7.68 -16.13
CA ARG A 643 7.08 -8.92 -16.75
C ARG A 643 5.64 -8.83 -17.22
N ALA A 644 5.32 -9.58 -18.30
CA ALA A 644 3.96 -9.87 -18.73
C ALA A 644 3.73 -11.38 -18.75
N TYR A 645 2.73 -11.81 -18.02
CA TYR A 645 2.30 -13.22 -17.96
C TYR A 645 0.99 -13.42 -18.72
N ASP A 646 0.81 -14.62 -19.27
CA ASP A 646 -0.50 -15.08 -19.74
C ASP A 646 -1.45 -15.22 -18.55
N LYS A 647 -2.57 -14.50 -18.57
CA LYS A 647 -3.51 -14.48 -17.43
C LYS A 647 -4.16 -15.83 -17.14
N ALA A 648 -4.26 -16.73 -18.15
CA ALA A 648 -4.92 -18.02 -18.00
C ALA A 648 -4.00 -19.12 -17.46
N SER A 649 -2.71 -19.09 -17.83
CA SER A 649 -1.76 -20.17 -17.54
C SER A 649 -0.61 -19.79 -16.61
N GLY A 650 -0.40 -18.51 -16.33
CA GLY A 650 0.77 -18.01 -15.59
C GLY A 650 2.09 -18.10 -16.37
N LYS A 651 2.05 -18.47 -17.69
CA LYS A 651 3.26 -18.53 -18.52
C LYS A 651 3.84 -17.14 -18.72
N LEU A 652 5.14 -16.97 -18.48
CA LEU A 652 5.87 -15.76 -18.84
C LEU A 652 5.90 -15.60 -20.36
N LEU A 653 5.40 -14.47 -20.86
CA LEU A 653 5.35 -14.15 -22.29
C LEU A 653 6.37 -13.08 -22.70
N TRP A 654 6.70 -12.16 -21.80
CA TRP A 654 7.65 -11.07 -22.03
C TRP A 654 8.26 -10.61 -20.71
N GLU A 655 9.52 -10.23 -20.77
CA GLU A 655 10.20 -9.52 -19.68
C GLU A 655 11.26 -8.57 -20.18
N THR A 656 11.54 -7.54 -19.40
CA THR A 656 12.64 -6.61 -19.61
C THR A 656 13.27 -6.21 -18.28
N THR A 657 14.56 -5.84 -18.31
CA THR A 657 15.27 -5.34 -17.13
C THR A 657 15.12 -3.84 -17.02
N LEU A 658 14.61 -3.37 -15.88
CA LEU A 658 14.51 -1.95 -15.54
C LEU A 658 15.84 -1.42 -15.02
N PRO A 659 16.12 -0.10 -15.15
CA PRO A 659 17.32 0.50 -14.57
C PRO A 659 17.37 0.42 -13.04
N PHE A 660 16.21 0.41 -12.39
CA PHE A 660 15.99 0.32 -10.94
C PHE A 660 14.87 -0.69 -10.64
N ALA A 661 14.80 -1.23 -9.45
CA ALA A 661 13.67 -2.10 -9.06
C ALA A 661 12.33 -1.34 -9.18
N GLY A 662 11.34 -2.00 -9.77
CA GLY A 662 10.04 -1.41 -10.07
C GLY A 662 8.98 -1.80 -9.04
N ASN A 663 9.10 -1.35 -7.80
CA ASN A 663 8.15 -1.70 -6.73
C ASN A 663 6.77 -1.02 -6.86
N ALA A 664 6.60 -0.10 -7.80
CA ALA A 664 5.32 0.54 -8.04
C ALA A 664 4.37 -0.37 -8.84
N THR A 665 3.07 -0.22 -8.62
CA THR A 665 2.06 -0.85 -9.46
C THR A 665 2.05 -0.20 -10.85
N PRO A 666 2.10 -0.96 -11.95
CA PRO A 666 2.02 -0.39 -13.29
C PRO A 666 0.64 0.23 -13.58
N ALA A 667 0.57 1.04 -14.64
CA ALA A 667 -0.68 1.49 -15.23
C ALA A 667 -0.67 1.22 -16.75
N THR A 668 -1.86 1.02 -17.34
CA THR A 668 -2.01 0.92 -18.80
C THR A 668 -3.11 1.86 -19.27
N TYR A 669 -2.86 2.52 -20.39
CA TYR A 669 -3.73 3.57 -20.94
C TYR A 669 -3.59 3.64 -22.46
N GLU A 670 -4.50 4.35 -23.10
CA GLU A 670 -4.46 4.62 -24.53
C GLU A 670 -4.43 6.14 -24.79
N VAL A 671 -3.51 6.59 -25.63
CA VAL A 671 -3.43 7.97 -26.11
C VAL A 671 -3.18 7.94 -27.60
N ASN A 672 -3.97 8.74 -28.35
CA ASN A 672 -3.89 8.82 -29.82
C ASN A 672 -4.00 7.45 -30.53
N GLY A 673 -4.83 6.53 -29.99
CA GLY A 673 -5.03 5.20 -30.55
C GLY A 673 -3.87 4.21 -30.30
N LYS A 674 -2.88 4.60 -29.49
CA LYS A 674 -1.76 3.74 -29.10
C LYS A 674 -1.84 3.37 -27.63
N GLN A 675 -1.80 2.07 -27.33
CA GLN A 675 -1.78 1.58 -25.94
C GLN A 675 -0.35 1.64 -25.39
N PHE A 676 -0.24 2.09 -24.16
CA PHE A 676 0.98 2.13 -23.35
C PHE A 676 0.82 1.32 -22.08
N VAL A 677 1.94 0.80 -21.58
CA VAL A 677 2.07 0.26 -20.23
C VAL A 677 3.23 1.00 -19.56
N VAL A 678 2.98 1.64 -18.42
CA VAL A 678 3.97 2.46 -17.71
C VAL A 678 4.24 1.92 -16.33
N VAL A 679 5.50 1.99 -15.91
CA VAL A 679 5.93 1.64 -14.53
C VAL A 679 6.87 2.73 -14.01
N HIS A 680 6.78 3.02 -12.70
CA HIS A 680 7.71 3.89 -11.99
C HIS A 680 8.79 3.03 -11.32
N ALA A 681 10.01 3.07 -11.82
CA ALA A 681 11.17 2.36 -11.29
C ALA A 681 12.02 3.28 -10.41
N THR A 682 12.21 2.90 -9.12
CA THR A 682 12.90 3.75 -8.14
C THR A 682 14.03 3.04 -7.39
N GLY A 683 14.06 1.71 -7.41
CA GLY A 683 14.94 0.91 -6.56
C GLY A 683 14.26 0.47 -5.25
N GLY A 684 13.29 1.25 -4.74
CA GLY A 684 12.43 0.87 -3.63
C GLY A 684 13.14 0.27 -2.43
N LYS A 685 12.75 -0.94 -2.03
CA LYS A 685 13.33 -1.72 -0.93
C LYS A 685 14.53 -2.59 -1.34
N ALA A 686 15.10 -2.41 -2.55
CA ALA A 686 16.29 -3.14 -2.99
C ALA A 686 17.48 -2.92 -2.05
N ARG A 687 18.50 -3.79 -2.13
CA ARG A 687 19.75 -3.65 -1.35
C ARG A 687 20.41 -2.30 -1.66
N LYS A 688 21.12 -1.72 -0.68
CA LYS A 688 21.84 -0.45 -0.87
C LYS A 688 22.90 -0.49 -1.98
N SER A 689 23.41 -1.68 -2.30
CA SER A 689 24.33 -1.92 -3.40
C SER A 689 23.68 -1.88 -4.78
N GLU A 690 22.34 -2.01 -4.84
CA GLU A 690 21.59 -1.98 -6.08
C GLU A 690 21.35 -0.53 -6.54
N PRO A 691 21.24 -0.31 -7.87
CA PRO A 691 20.96 1.01 -8.41
C PRO A 691 19.67 1.62 -7.87
N GLN A 692 19.73 2.89 -7.49
CA GLN A 692 18.62 3.71 -7.00
C GLN A 692 18.43 4.92 -7.93
N GLY A 693 17.18 5.35 -8.09
CA GLY A 693 16.86 6.53 -8.92
C GLY A 693 15.37 6.78 -8.99
N SER A 694 14.90 7.41 -10.08
CA SER A 694 13.48 7.64 -10.29
C SER A 694 13.17 7.82 -11.79
N LYS A 695 12.68 6.76 -12.41
CA LYS A 695 12.27 6.80 -13.81
C LYS A 695 10.86 6.27 -14.03
N PHE A 696 10.04 7.07 -14.72
CA PHE A 696 8.84 6.57 -15.37
C PHE A 696 9.22 6.02 -16.73
N ILE A 697 8.83 4.78 -17.02
CA ILE A 697 9.19 4.09 -18.26
C ILE A 697 7.91 3.54 -18.87
N ALA A 698 7.56 4.01 -20.06
CA ALA A 698 6.41 3.56 -20.81
C ALA A 698 6.84 2.67 -21.98
N PHE A 699 6.13 1.58 -22.14
CA PHE A 699 6.30 0.59 -23.20
C PHE A 699 5.11 0.63 -24.14
N ALA A 700 5.35 0.43 -25.43
CA ALA A 700 4.29 0.32 -26.44
C ALA A 700 4.76 -0.58 -27.59
N LEU A 701 3.83 -1.00 -28.44
CA LEU A 701 4.17 -1.71 -29.68
C LEU A 701 4.87 -0.78 -30.64
N VAL A 702 5.93 -1.27 -31.26
CA VAL A 702 6.64 -0.54 -32.33
C VAL A 702 5.82 -0.58 -33.60
N GLU A 703 5.55 0.56 -34.20
CA GLU A 703 5.07 0.61 -35.57
C GLU A 703 6.18 0.11 -36.49
N LYS A 704 6.01 -1.05 -37.13
CA LYS A 704 6.89 -1.47 -38.20
C LYS A 704 6.80 -0.41 -39.29
N SER A 705 7.82 0.43 -39.40
CA SER A 705 7.96 1.30 -40.58
C SER A 705 7.92 0.39 -41.80
N ILE A 706 6.80 0.42 -42.53
CA ILE A 706 6.77 -0.13 -43.88
C ILE A 706 7.75 0.70 -44.67
N ARG A 707 9.01 0.22 -44.76
CA ARG A 707 9.94 0.77 -45.76
C ARG A 707 9.28 0.49 -47.10
N ARG A 708 8.65 1.52 -47.66
CA ARG A 708 8.24 1.55 -49.05
C ARG A 708 9.48 1.71 -49.95
#